data_42b89283929b9682d758b2c07bdf9434
#
_entry.id   42b89283929b9682d758b2c07bdf9434
#
_cell.length_a   1.000
_cell.length_b   1.000
_cell.length_c   1.000
_cell.angle_alpha   90.00
_cell.angle_beta   90.00
_cell.angle_gamma   90.00
#
_symmetry.space_group_name_H-M   'P 1'
#
loop_
_entity.id
_entity.type
_entity.pdbx_description
1 polymer ?
#
loop_
_entity_poly.entity_id
_entity_poly.type
_entity_poly.pdbx_seq_one_letter_code
_entity_poly.pdbx_strand_id
1 'polypeptide(L)'
;MKERPTNGQVIIVFTEHPILGILLIPYIAEKLDDGTLQLVEQAFHASPEAMSKMSEAERQAIHIASYYTEKHLMSVYSREKTVSRFLHKLSEDPERIKNDIRPSIEKKLLEMLVLIRDNGLPFYQKQAGSKILYAHHAYHINPHNAEIRVTFHVDNKTFRYQLQCYYEGQPFSLSELKPVVVLTSAPATLLLGMELYFFPHIESARILPFTKKRSISVDASQIEKYIDNIVIPIARYHEIETHGLSIMEEKCPCEAILSFEDTTYNGQALQLGFRYGDQTFTSDSALEMKKIIYRKTSGEIFFFRRNITAEEQVVQLLTDAGLRQLNNTHFSLSPEAPEKTIVEWINSHREMLQQSFHLTSNMGNTPYCLDEIRIEQSCDDEVDWFELHITVVIGNLRIPFSRFRKHILEEKREYLLPDGRMILLPEEWFSKYANLLEMGIQTEKGIRLKHTFVGAAQTALGEEELKKFPVKQQIQNVAVPKKLKATLRPYQQKGFSWMVHLHKQGFGGCLADDMGLGKTLQTLTLLQYIYKPSTPRQPATLIVVPTSLLHNWRREAKRFTALSMAEYNNTVAIDKEQPEKFFGHFHLIFTTYGMMRNNIDILCSYRFEYIVLDESQNIKNSESLTFRSAIRLQSKHRLVLTGTPIENSLKDLWAQFHFIQPDLLGTENAFQKQFIMPIRQGNARAKVLLQQLTAPFILRRSKKEVAPELPALTEETIYCDMTEEQNTCYEQEKNSLRNILLQHPQSTDRLHSFSVLNGILRLRQLSCHPQLILPDYTGTSGKTAQIIETFDTLQSEGHKVLIFSSFVRHLEVLAEAFHERGWKYALLTGSTNNRPSEIAYFTDQKDVQAFLISLKAGGVGLNLTQADYVFIIDPWWNPAAESQAIARAHRIGQDKQVIAYRFITQNSIEEKILHLQDEKRKLAETFVADSEPLPILSNEQWVDLL
;
A
#
# COMPACT_ATOMS: atom_id res chain seq x y z
N MET A 1 -34.95 -45.60 29.89
CA MET A 1 -33.57 -45.54 29.47
C MET A 1 -33.35 -46.67 28.48
N LYS A 2 -33.23 -46.41 27.20
CA LYS A 2 -32.89 -47.46 26.22
C LYS A 2 -31.46 -47.87 26.48
N GLU A 3 -31.23 -49.18 26.63
CA GLU A 3 -29.92 -49.77 26.74
C GLU A 3 -29.06 -49.31 25.56
N ARG A 4 -27.84 -48.78 25.86
CA ARG A 4 -26.90 -48.32 24.83
C ARG A 4 -26.26 -49.55 24.17
N PRO A 5 -26.12 -49.56 22.83
CA PRO A 5 -25.61 -50.69 22.10
C PRO A 5 -24.16 -50.99 22.48
N THR A 6 -23.86 -52.25 22.70
CA THR A 6 -22.54 -52.76 23.09
C THR A 6 -21.58 -52.98 21.92
N ASN A 7 -22.00 -52.86 20.66
CA ASN A 7 -21.25 -53.15 19.44
C ASN A 7 -21.34 -52.05 18.35
N GLY A 8 -21.30 -50.79 18.74
CA GLY A 8 -21.30 -49.68 17.77
C GLY A 8 -19.91 -49.43 17.17
N GLN A 9 -19.86 -49.31 15.84
CA GLN A 9 -18.68 -48.89 15.05
C GLN A 9 -18.68 -47.38 14.87
N VAL A 10 -17.49 -46.74 15.01
CA VAL A 10 -17.40 -45.30 14.65
C VAL A 10 -17.24 -45.17 13.14
N ILE A 11 -18.09 -44.34 12.55
CA ILE A 11 -18.03 -43.98 11.14
C ILE A 11 -17.99 -42.49 10.98
N ILE A 12 -17.32 -42.05 9.94
CA ILE A 12 -17.25 -40.61 9.60
C ILE A 12 -18.33 -40.30 8.59
N VAL A 13 -19.11 -39.25 8.87
CA VAL A 13 -20.24 -38.86 8.04
C VAL A 13 -20.00 -37.50 7.45
N PHE A 14 -20.13 -37.38 6.12
CA PHE A 14 -20.16 -36.15 5.40
C PHE A 14 -21.47 -35.41 5.73
N THR A 15 -21.37 -34.19 6.25
CA THR A 15 -22.51 -33.35 6.60
C THR A 15 -22.28 -31.95 6.05
N GLU A 16 -23.34 -31.34 5.55
CA GLU A 16 -23.31 -29.96 5.09
C GLU A 16 -24.01 -29.09 6.13
N HIS A 17 -23.23 -28.21 6.76
CA HIS A 17 -23.75 -27.27 7.75
C HIS A 17 -24.15 -25.96 7.06
N PRO A 18 -25.33 -25.38 7.34
CA PRO A 18 -25.84 -24.21 6.59
C PRO A 18 -24.92 -22.99 6.62
N ILE A 19 -24.13 -22.81 7.68
CA ILE A 19 -23.28 -21.64 7.91
C ILE A 19 -21.79 -22.02 7.77
N LEU A 20 -21.36 -23.12 8.36
CA LEU A 20 -19.94 -23.50 8.40
C LEU A 20 -19.48 -24.29 7.16
N GLY A 21 -20.40 -24.67 6.27
CA GLY A 21 -20.13 -25.48 5.09
C GLY A 21 -19.91 -26.97 5.41
N ILE A 22 -19.04 -27.62 4.66
CA ILE A 22 -18.82 -29.06 4.78
C ILE A 22 -18.08 -29.40 6.07
N LEU A 23 -18.61 -30.38 6.82
CA LEU A 23 -18.01 -30.93 8.04
C LEU A 23 -17.99 -32.46 7.98
N LEU A 24 -16.98 -33.06 8.60
CA LEU A 24 -16.83 -34.51 8.75
C LEU A 24 -17.08 -34.85 10.21
N ILE A 25 -18.24 -35.47 10.48
CA ILE A 25 -18.70 -35.71 11.84
C ILE A 25 -18.63 -37.19 12.15
N PRO A 26 -17.91 -37.62 13.21
CA PRO A 26 -17.92 -38.99 13.66
C PRO A 26 -19.24 -39.35 14.35
N TYR A 27 -19.84 -40.48 13.92
CA TYR A 27 -21.05 -41.07 14.49
C TYR A 27 -20.80 -42.46 14.98
N ILE A 28 -21.50 -42.85 16.00
CA ILE A 28 -21.64 -44.27 16.39
C ILE A 28 -22.77 -44.87 15.56
N ALA A 29 -22.49 -45.95 14.84
CA ALA A 29 -23.45 -46.66 14.02
C ALA A 29 -23.54 -48.12 14.40
N GLU A 30 -24.75 -48.70 14.36
CA GLU A 30 -25.03 -50.10 14.52
C GLU A 30 -25.27 -50.76 13.15
N LYS A 31 -24.75 -51.94 12.98
CA LYS A 31 -24.99 -52.76 11.79
C LYS A 31 -26.30 -53.54 11.99
N LEU A 32 -27.28 -53.36 11.10
CA LEU A 32 -28.55 -54.06 11.10
C LEU A 32 -28.41 -55.42 10.39
N ASP A 33 -29.38 -56.31 10.58
CA ASP A 33 -29.39 -57.66 10.06
C ASP A 33 -29.34 -57.72 8.52
N ASP A 34 -29.83 -56.68 7.85
CA ASP A 34 -29.81 -56.50 6.39
C ASP A 34 -28.50 -55.93 5.86
N GLY A 35 -27.48 -55.72 6.74
CA GLY A 35 -26.19 -55.16 6.38
C GLY A 35 -26.16 -53.66 6.29
N THR A 36 -27.26 -52.93 6.48
CA THR A 36 -27.27 -51.48 6.56
C THR A 36 -26.76 -50.97 7.90
N LEU A 37 -26.35 -49.67 7.94
CA LEU A 37 -25.85 -49.03 9.16
C LEU A 37 -26.90 -48.02 9.66
N GLN A 38 -27.27 -48.13 10.94
CA GLN A 38 -28.11 -47.16 11.59
C GLN A 38 -27.32 -46.21 12.48
N LEU A 39 -27.41 -44.89 12.22
CA LEU A 39 -26.79 -43.86 13.03
C LEU A 39 -27.51 -43.77 14.39
N VAL A 40 -26.77 -43.96 15.48
CA VAL A 40 -27.26 -43.89 16.84
C VAL A 40 -27.13 -42.47 17.38
N GLU A 41 -25.91 -42.01 17.55
CA GLU A 41 -25.59 -40.66 18.07
C GLU A 41 -24.25 -40.15 17.50
N GLN A 42 -24.01 -38.84 17.63
CA GLN A 42 -22.69 -38.29 17.34
C GLN A 42 -21.70 -38.80 18.39
N ALA A 43 -20.51 -39.20 17.96
CA ALA A 43 -19.52 -39.82 18.83
C ALA A 43 -18.99 -38.90 19.94
N PHE A 44 -19.25 -37.57 19.85
CA PHE A 44 -18.96 -36.60 20.93
C PHE A 44 -19.76 -36.88 22.22
N HIS A 45 -20.88 -37.58 22.12
CA HIS A 45 -21.78 -37.86 23.25
C HIS A 45 -21.58 -39.29 23.78
N ALA A 46 -20.54 -40.01 23.30
CA ALA A 46 -20.19 -41.36 23.75
C ALA A 46 -19.90 -41.41 25.25
N SER A 47 -20.35 -42.48 25.90
CA SER A 47 -20.02 -42.71 27.31
C SER A 47 -18.53 -43.02 27.48
N PRO A 48 -17.95 -42.79 28.69
CA PRO A 48 -16.55 -43.14 28.94
C PRO A 48 -16.24 -44.63 28.67
N GLU A 49 -17.20 -45.53 28.94
CA GLU A 49 -17.10 -46.96 28.65
C GLU A 49 -17.09 -47.25 27.14
N ALA A 50 -17.87 -46.56 26.35
CA ALA A 50 -17.88 -46.64 24.89
C ALA A 50 -16.55 -46.11 24.32
N MET A 51 -16.07 -44.98 24.84
CA MET A 51 -14.79 -44.40 24.43
C MET A 51 -13.59 -45.30 24.73
N SER A 52 -13.60 -46.07 25.83
CA SER A 52 -12.49 -46.98 26.17
C SER A 52 -12.37 -48.18 25.23
N LYS A 53 -13.45 -48.57 24.54
CA LYS A 53 -13.49 -49.64 23.55
C LYS A 53 -13.11 -49.20 22.13
N MET A 54 -13.01 -47.91 21.87
CA MET A 54 -12.65 -47.36 20.55
C MET A 54 -11.16 -47.49 20.30
N SER A 55 -10.80 -47.73 19.03
CA SER A 55 -9.42 -47.68 18.56
C SER A 55 -8.79 -46.29 18.74
N GLU A 56 -7.49 -46.19 18.67
CA GLU A 56 -6.77 -44.91 18.77
C GLU A 56 -7.17 -43.99 17.64
N ALA A 57 -7.31 -44.48 16.40
CA ALA A 57 -7.75 -43.72 15.25
C ALA A 57 -9.17 -43.15 15.41
N GLU A 58 -10.11 -43.91 15.97
CA GLU A 58 -11.46 -43.47 16.26
C GLU A 58 -11.48 -42.36 17.32
N ARG A 59 -10.65 -42.48 18.36
CA ARG A 59 -10.51 -41.41 19.38
C ARG A 59 -9.88 -40.13 18.81
N GLN A 60 -8.86 -40.29 17.97
CA GLN A 60 -8.25 -39.16 17.28
C GLN A 60 -9.27 -38.45 16.34
N ALA A 61 -10.09 -39.22 15.61
CA ALA A 61 -11.14 -38.65 14.77
C ALA A 61 -12.14 -37.82 15.58
N ILE A 62 -12.57 -38.30 16.76
CA ILE A 62 -13.45 -37.53 17.66
C ILE A 62 -12.74 -36.27 18.18
N HIS A 63 -11.47 -36.38 18.53
CA HIS A 63 -10.67 -35.25 18.98
C HIS A 63 -10.53 -34.19 17.90
N ILE A 64 -10.14 -34.55 16.66
CA ILE A 64 -10.05 -33.61 15.53
C ILE A 64 -11.39 -32.95 15.27
N ALA A 65 -12.48 -33.72 15.24
CA ALA A 65 -13.80 -33.16 14.98
C ALA A 65 -14.29 -32.21 16.10
N SER A 66 -13.78 -32.37 17.31
CA SER A 66 -14.13 -31.47 18.44
C SER A 66 -13.73 -30.01 18.18
N TYR A 67 -12.65 -29.77 17.38
CA TYR A 67 -12.14 -28.43 17.06
C TYR A 67 -13.07 -27.60 16.16
N TYR A 68 -13.95 -28.22 15.40
CA TYR A 68 -14.95 -27.52 14.56
C TYR A 68 -16.39 -27.74 15.02
N THR A 69 -16.60 -28.18 16.27
CA THR A 69 -17.93 -28.12 16.89
C THR A 69 -18.35 -26.66 17.10
N GLU A 70 -19.64 -26.37 16.97
CA GLU A 70 -20.18 -25.02 17.15
C GLU A 70 -19.77 -24.40 18.51
N LYS A 71 -19.72 -25.21 19.57
CA LYS A 71 -19.30 -24.79 20.91
C LYS A 71 -17.83 -24.36 20.94
N HIS A 72 -16.97 -25.16 20.33
CA HIS A 72 -15.52 -24.87 20.29
C HIS A 72 -15.26 -23.60 19.47
N LEU A 73 -15.82 -23.53 18.28
CA LEU A 73 -15.69 -22.34 17.42
C LEU A 73 -16.22 -21.09 18.11
N MET A 74 -17.34 -21.18 18.82
CA MET A 74 -17.84 -20.06 19.62
C MET A 74 -16.83 -19.64 20.70
N SER A 75 -16.19 -20.58 21.39
CA SER A 75 -15.20 -20.27 22.45
C SER A 75 -13.93 -19.60 21.91
N VAL A 76 -13.52 -19.91 20.68
CA VAL A 76 -12.30 -19.38 20.06
C VAL A 76 -12.56 -18.04 19.36
N TYR A 77 -13.67 -17.96 18.63
CA TYR A 77 -13.92 -16.83 17.74
C TYR A 77 -14.98 -15.83 18.24
N SER A 78 -15.60 -16.05 19.41
CA SER A 78 -16.67 -15.17 19.88
C SER A 78 -16.72 -15.04 21.39
N ARG A 79 -17.30 -13.92 21.87
CA ARG A 79 -17.66 -13.68 23.28
C ARG A 79 -19.15 -13.93 23.58
N GLU A 80 -19.88 -14.48 22.62
CA GLU A 80 -21.31 -14.77 22.79
C GLU A 80 -21.54 -15.87 23.82
N LYS A 81 -22.66 -15.79 24.52
CA LYS A 81 -23.01 -16.75 25.61
C LYS A 81 -23.75 -17.99 25.11
N THR A 82 -24.29 -17.96 23.89
CA THR A 82 -25.07 -19.07 23.31
C THR A 82 -24.68 -19.35 21.86
N VAL A 83 -24.66 -20.63 21.50
CA VAL A 83 -24.36 -21.08 20.14
C VAL A 83 -25.31 -20.49 19.11
N SER A 84 -26.61 -20.39 19.42
CA SER A 84 -27.58 -19.81 18.48
C SER A 84 -27.29 -18.36 18.14
N ARG A 85 -26.89 -17.54 19.11
CA ARG A 85 -26.49 -16.14 18.84
C ARG A 85 -25.17 -16.06 18.06
N PHE A 86 -24.23 -16.93 18.38
CA PHE A 86 -22.97 -17.02 17.63
C PHE A 86 -23.23 -17.36 16.16
N LEU A 87 -24.03 -18.39 15.88
CA LEU A 87 -24.35 -18.78 14.51
C LEU A 87 -25.15 -17.71 13.75
N HIS A 88 -26.08 -17.04 14.43
CA HIS A 88 -26.82 -15.93 13.84
C HIS A 88 -25.86 -14.79 13.43
N LYS A 89 -24.95 -14.41 14.31
CA LYS A 89 -23.97 -13.37 14.03
C LYS A 89 -22.99 -13.77 12.92
N LEU A 90 -22.64 -15.06 12.83
CA LEU A 90 -21.84 -15.57 11.73
C LEU A 90 -22.60 -15.57 10.40
N SER A 91 -23.91 -15.83 10.41
CA SER A 91 -24.70 -15.77 9.19
C SER A 91 -24.82 -14.34 8.64
N GLU A 92 -24.62 -13.33 9.49
CA GLU A 92 -24.56 -11.91 9.12
C GLU A 92 -23.15 -11.48 8.64
N ASP A 93 -22.10 -12.29 8.91
CA ASP A 93 -20.71 -12.00 8.58
C ASP A 93 -20.06 -13.19 7.80
N PRO A 94 -20.42 -13.42 6.52
CA PRO A 94 -19.88 -14.50 5.71
C PRO A 94 -18.37 -14.41 5.48
N GLU A 95 -17.82 -13.20 5.49
CA GLU A 95 -16.39 -12.98 5.26
C GLU A 95 -15.54 -13.48 6.43
N ARG A 96 -16.00 -13.28 7.62
CA ARG A 96 -15.36 -13.84 8.83
C ARG A 96 -15.34 -15.37 8.80
N ILE A 97 -16.44 -15.97 8.31
CA ILE A 97 -16.48 -17.42 8.13
C ILE A 97 -15.38 -17.84 7.15
N LYS A 98 -15.28 -17.16 6.01
CA LYS A 98 -14.39 -17.51 4.92
C LYS A 98 -12.92 -17.28 5.26
N ASN A 99 -12.58 -16.17 5.93
CA ASN A 99 -11.19 -15.76 6.13
C ASN A 99 -10.60 -16.29 7.44
N ASP A 100 -11.40 -16.37 8.50
CA ASP A 100 -10.90 -16.76 9.82
C ASP A 100 -11.28 -18.19 10.19
N ILE A 101 -12.55 -18.55 10.02
CA ILE A 101 -13.10 -19.80 10.55
C ILE A 101 -12.91 -20.95 9.57
N ARG A 102 -13.22 -20.76 8.29
CA ARG A 102 -13.16 -21.80 7.28
C ARG A 102 -11.74 -22.35 7.07
N PRO A 103 -10.67 -21.52 7.00
CA PRO A 103 -9.30 -22.04 6.91
C PRO A 103 -8.90 -22.91 8.11
N SER A 104 -9.33 -22.52 9.32
CA SER A 104 -9.11 -23.33 10.53
C SER A 104 -9.85 -24.66 10.48
N ILE A 105 -11.08 -24.66 10.01
CA ILE A 105 -11.89 -25.90 9.79
C ILE A 105 -11.22 -26.76 8.72
N GLU A 106 -10.82 -26.20 7.57
CA GLU A 106 -10.20 -26.95 6.48
C GLU A 106 -8.88 -27.60 6.88
N LYS A 107 -8.08 -26.95 7.73
CA LYS A 107 -6.89 -27.56 8.31
C LYS A 107 -7.23 -28.84 9.09
N LYS A 108 -8.29 -28.78 9.91
CA LYS A 108 -8.73 -29.93 10.70
C LYS A 108 -9.46 -30.98 9.85
N LEU A 109 -10.15 -30.57 8.80
CA LEU A 109 -10.71 -31.50 7.82
C LEU A 109 -9.61 -32.26 7.08
N LEU A 110 -8.51 -31.61 6.73
CA LEU A 110 -7.36 -32.28 6.10
C LEU A 110 -6.74 -33.30 7.04
N GLU A 111 -6.52 -32.95 8.33
CA GLU A 111 -6.04 -33.90 9.35
C GLU A 111 -6.99 -35.11 9.47
N MET A 112 -8.30 -34.87 9.47
CA MET A 112 -9.32 -35.91 9.50
C MET A 112 -9.27 -36.82 8.26
N LEU A 113 -9.19 -36.24 7.06
CA LEU A 113 -9.16 -36.99 5.80
C LEU A 113 -7.91 -37.87 5.68
N VAL A 114 -6.76 -37.35 6.13
CA VAL A 114 -5.53 -38.15 6.22
C VAL A 114 -5.69 -39.30 7.22
N LEU A 115 -6.27 -39.02 8.39
CA LEU A 115 -6.53 -40.08 9.39
C LEU A 115 -7.46 -41.19 8.86
N ILE A 116 -8.54 -40.78 8.13
CA ILE A 116 -9.47 -41.70 7.48
C ILE A 116 -8.75 -42.59 6.47
N ARG A 117 -7.91 -41.98 5.62
CA ARG A 117 -7.12 -42.69 4.60
C ARG A 117 -6.14 -43.68 5.20
N ASP A 118 -5.34 -43.25 6.16
CA ASP A 118 -4.23 -44.00 6.69
C ASP A 118 -4.68 -45.16 7.60
N ASN A 119 -5.87 -45.06 8.20
CA ASN A 119 -6.44 -46.06 9.10
C ASN A 119 -7.68 -46.81 8.54
N GLY A 120 -8.10 -46.49 7.32
CA GLY A 120 -9.24 -47.13 6.68
C GLY A 120 -10.57 -46.91 7.42
N LEU A 121 -10.77 -45.73 8.06
CA LEU A 121 -12.01 -45.44 8.74
C LEU A 121 -13.17 -45.34 7.76
N PRO A 122 -14.36 -45.90 8.06
CA PRO A 122 -15.50 -45.87 7.17
C PRO A 122 -16.03 -44.42 6.97
N PHE A 123 -16.19 -44.02 5.70
CA PHE A 123 -16.64 -42.68 5.34
C PHE A 123 -17.89 -42.74 4.46
N TYR A 124 -18.97 -42.10 4.91
CA TYR A 124 -20.30 -42.20 4.30
C TYR A 124 -20.94 -40.84 4.03
N GLN A 125 -21.77 -40.79 2.98
CA GLN A 125 -22.71 -39.71 2.74
C GLN A 125 -23.99 -39.92 3.51
N LYS A 126 -24.47 -38.85 4.19
CA LYS A 126 -25.75 -38.85 4.88
C LYS A 126 -26.79 -38.14 4.03
N GLN A 127 -27.91 -38.79 3.74
CA GLN A 127 -29.06 -38.15 3.15
C GLN A 127 -29.82 -37.33 4.20
N ALA A 128 -30.34 -36.18 3.80
CA ALA A 128 -31.11 -35.31 4.68
C ALA A 128 -32.31 -36.04 5.30
N GLY A 129 -32.41 -36.03 6.63
CA GLY A 129 -33.46 -36.69 7.40
C GLY A 129 -33.32 -38.20 7.62
N SER A 130 -32.39 -38.87 6.93
CA SER A 130 -32.17 -40.31 7.14
C SER A 130 -31.18 -40.61 8.26
N LYS A 131 -31.48 -41.65 9.05
CA LYS A 131 -30.55 -42.24 10.02
C LYS A 131 -29.99 -43.59 9.55
N ILE A 132 -30.41 -44.05 8.36
CA ILE A 132 -29.96 -45.34 7.79
C ILE A 132 -29.00 -45.01 6.64
N LEU A 133 -27.86 -45.70 6.65
CA LEU A 133 -26.84 -45.64 5.62
C LEU A 133 -26.75 -46.97 4.90
N TYR A 134 -26.74 -46.94 3.59
CA TYR A 134 -26.63 -48.07 2.70
C TYR A 134 -25.18 -48.20 2.20
N ALA A 135 -24.78 -49.38 1.78
CA ALA A 135 -23.43 -49.66 1.26
C ALA A 135 -23.03 -48.73 0.09
N HIS A 136 -24.00 -48.35 -0.76
CA HIS A 136 -23.76 -47.45 -1.87
C HIS A 136 -23.62 -45.95 -1.46
N HIS A 137 -23.80 -45.60 -0.19
CA HIS A 137 -23.49 -44.29 0.37
C HIS A 137 -22.07 -44.19 0.88
N ALA A 138 -21.28 -45.27 0.82
CA ALA A 138 -19.87 -45.24 1.25
C ALA A 138 -19.02 -44.54 0.20
N TYR A 139 -18.17 -43.62 0.65
CA TYR A 139 -17.14 -43.04 -0.19
C TYR A 139 -15.95 -43.96 -0.26
N HIS A 140 -15.39 -44.10 -1.45
CA HIS A 140 -14.13 -44.80 -1.66
C HIS A 140 -12.97 -43.83 -1.46
N ILE A 141 -12.02 -44.19 -0.63
CA ILE A 141 -10.87 -43.35 -0.31
C ILE A 141 -9.66 -43.92 -1.04
N ASN A 142 -9.13 -43.12 -1.95
CA ASN A 142 -7.95 -43.50 -2.68
C ASN A 142 -6.72 -43.44 -1.76
N PRO A 143 -5.97 -44.53 -1.58
CA PRO A 143 -4.85 -44.58 -0.64
C PRO A 143 -3.64 -43.75 -1.06
N HIS A 144 -3.47 -43.55 -2.36
CA HIS A 144 -2.36 -42.76 -2.90
C HIS A 144 -2.80 -41.36 -3.30
N ASN A 145 -1.85 -40.43 -3.38
CA ASN A 145 -2.10 -39.10 -3.87
C ASN A 145 -2.33 -39.10 -5.39
N ALA A 146 -3.23 -38.27 -5.85
CA ALA A 146 -3.40 -38.05 -7.27
C ALA A 146 -2.29 -37.13 -7.78
N GLU A 147 -1.76 -37.46 -8.94
CA GLU A 147 -0.76 -36.67 -9.65
C GLU A 147 -1.41 -35.75 -10.65
N ILE A 148 -0.76 -34.63 -10.90
CA ILE A 148 -1.17 -33.68 -11.93
C ILE A 148 -0.02 -33.50 -12.89
N ARG A 149 -0.33 -33.57 -14.18
CA ARG A 149 0.57 -33.16 -15.26
C ARG A 149 -0.07 -32.01 -15.99
N VAL A 150 0.73 -31.00 -16.28
CA VAL A 150 0.25 -29.82 -16.99
C VAL A 150 1.03 -29.67 -18.28
N THR A 151 0.32 -29.58 -19.38
CA THR A 151 0.90 -29.40 -20.71
C THR A 151 0.67 -27.97 -21.15
N PHE A 152 1.73 -27.27 -21.50
CA PHE A 152 1.70 -25.91 -22.02
C PHE A 152 2.03 -25.91 -23.51
N HIS A 153 1.19 -25.26 -24.31
CA HIS A 153 1.42 -25.04 -25.73
C HIS A 153 1.56 -23.53 -25.96
N VAL A 154 2.70 -23.13 -26.49
CA VAL A 154 2.98 -21.73 -26.81
C VAL A 154 3.19 -21.63 -28.31
N ASP A 155 2.37 -20.85 -28.98
CA ASP A 155 2.55 -20.44 -30.38
C ASP A 155 2.62 -18.90 -30.45
N ASN A 156 2.87 -18.36 -31.65
CA ASN A 156 3.09 -16.92 -31.85
C ASN A 156 1.88 -16.04 -31.49
N LYS A 157 0.71 -16.61 -31.23
CA LYS A 157 -0.53 -15.86 -30.98
C LYS A 157 -1.25 -16.28 -29.68
N THR A 158 -1.05 -17.51 -29.21
CA THR A 158 -1.79 -18.05 -28.06
C THR A 158 -0.89 -18.83 -27.12
N PHE A 159 -1.17 -18.69 -25.84
CA PHE A 159 -0.70 -19.55 -24.79
C PHE A 159 -1.86 -20.42 -24.31
N ARG A 160 -1.75 -21.74 -24.45
CA ARG A 160 -2.77 -22.70 -24.06
C ARG A 160 -2.20 -23.65 -23.04
N TYR A 161 -2.96 -23.94 -21.99
CA TYR A 161 -2.56 -24.99 -21.05
C TYR A 161 -3.70 -25.95 -20.77
N GLN A 162 -3.32 -27.21 -20.49
CA GLN A 162 -4.20 -28.33 -20.18
C GLN A 162 -3.70 -28.96 -18.89
N LEU A 163 -4.63 -29.36 -18.04
CA LEU A 163 -4.36 -30.09 -16.81
C LEU A 163 -4.93 -31.49 -16.93
N GLN A 164 -4.10 -32.49 -16.73
CA GLN A 164 -4.50 -33.88 -16.73
C GLN A 164 -4.19 -34.50 -15.36
N CYS A 165 -5.18 -35.17 -14.79
CA CYS A 165 -5.03 -35.87 -13.52
C CYS A 165 -4.70 -37.36 -13.77
N TYR A 166 -3.88 -37.89 -12.91
CA TYR A 166 -3.48 -39.29 -12.90
C TYR A 166 -3.68 -39.87 -11.50
N TYR A 167 -4.08 -41.12 -11.48
CA TYR A 167 -4.09 -41.94 -10.26
C TYR A 167 -3.45 -43.28 -10.56
N GLU A 168 -2.43 -43.69 -9.80
CA GLU A 168 -1.63 -44.87 -10.06
C GLU A 168 -1.12 -44.98 -11.51
N GLY A 169 -0.75 -43.85 -12.09
CA GLY A 169 -0.27 -43.80 -13.47
C GLY A 169 -1.37 -43.83 -14.54
N GLN A 170 -2.64 -44.03 -14.18
CA GLN A 170 -3.76 -43.98 -15.09
C GLN A 170 -4.40 -42.60 -15.19
N PRO A 171 -4.59 -42.04 -16.39
CA PRO A 171 -5.21 -40.76 -16.56
C PRO A 171 -6.72 -40.83 -16.30
N PHE A 172 -7.28 -39.82 -15.64
CA PHE A 172 -8.72 -39.66 -15.48
C PHE A 172 -9.16 -38.21 -15.76
N SER A 173 -10.43 -38.07 -16.13
CA SER A 173 -11.02 -36.79 -16.52
C SER A 173 -11.89 -36.21 -15.40
N LEU A 174 -11.59 -35.00 -14.97
CA LEU A 174 -12.39 -34.28 -13.96
C LEU A 174 -13.82 -33.96 -14.45
N SER A 175 -14.03 -33.86 -15.76
CA SER A 175 -15.35 -33.54 -16.34
C SER A 175 -16.31 -34.72 -16.33
N GLU A 176 -15.80 -35.95 -16.23
CA GLU A 176 -16.57 -37.18 -16.28
C GLU A 176 -17.04 -37.66 -14.91
N LEU A 177 -16.33 -37.27 -13.85
CA LEU A 177 -16.61 -37.66 -12.47
C LEU A 177 -17.44 -36.57 -11.77
N LYS A 178 -18.74 -36.74 -11.71
CA LYS A 178 -19.67 -35.79 -11.05
C LYS A 178 -20.48 -36.49 -9.96
N PRO A 179 -20.84 -35.77 -8.87
CA PRO A 179 -20.58 -34.37 -8.55
C PRO A 179 -19.13 -34.11 -8.15
N VAL A 180 -18.65 -32.87 -8.27
CA VAL A 180 -17.36 -32.40 -7.78
C VAL A 180 -17.58 -31.58 -6.53
N VAL A 181 -17.01 -32.06 -5.39
CA VAL A 181 -17.11 -31.37 -4.11
C VAL A 181 -15.72 -31.08 -3.56
N VAL A 182 -15.46 -29.84 -3.18
CA VAL A 182 -14.20 -29.41 -2.56
C VAL A 182 -14.31 -29.61 -1.06
N LEU A 183 -13.46 -30.46 -0.49
CA LEU A 183 -13.40 -30.68 0.96
C LEU A 183 -12.37 -29.76 1.62
N THR A 184 -11.21 -29.60 0.99
CA THR A 184 -10.20 -28.62 1.39
C THR A 184 -9.67 -27.87 0.18
N SER A 185 -9.33 -26.57 0.40
CA SER A 185 -8.92 -25.67 -0.67
C SER A 185 -7.43 -25.74 -0.96
N ALA A 186 -6.59 -25.83 0.08
CA ALA A 186 -5.14 -25.85 -0.03
C ALA A 186 -4.51 -26.71 1.10
N PRO A 187 -3.92 -27.90 0.79
CA PRO A 187 -3.92 -28.57 -0.49
C PRO A 187 -5.32 -29.05 -0.91
N ALA A 188 -5.55 -29.17 -2.21
CA ALA A 188 -6.86 -29.56 -2.72
C ALA A 188 -7.17 -31.01 -2.38
N THR A 189 -8.32 -31.23 -1.74
CA THR A 189 -8.90 -32.57 -1.58
C THR A 189 -10.30 -32.54 -2.18
N LEU A 190 -10.50 -33.35 -3.20
CA LEU A 190 -11.70 -33.36 -4.01
C LEU A 190 -12.43 -34.69 -3.89
N LEU A 191 -13.73 -34.59 -3.70
CA LEU A 191 -14.63 -35.71 -3.86
C LEU A 191 -15.18 -35.65 -5.28
N LEU A 192 -14.87 -36.65 -6.09
CA LEU A 192 -15.25 -36.77 -7.47
C LEU A 192 -16.19 -37.98 -7.62
N GLY A 193 -17.51 -37.72 -7.76
CA GLY A 193 -18.49 -38.77 -7.63
C GLY A 193 -18.51 -39.37 -6.24
N MET A 194 -18.17 -40.68 -6.12
CA MET A 194 -18.06 -41.37 -4.84
C MET A 194 -16.62 -41.67 -4.41
N GLU A 195 -15.63 -41.07 -5.07
CA GLU A 195 -14.21 -41.30 -4.81
C GLU A 195 -13.52 -40.04 -4.29
N LEU A 196 -12.64 -40.21 -3.28
CA LEU A 196 -11.87 -39.13 -2.66
C LEU A 196 -10.44 -39.12 -3.23
N TYR A 197 -10.04 -37.96 -3.75
CA TYR A 197 -8.72 -37.71 -4.31
C TYR A 197 -7.97 -36.63 -3.55
N PHE A 198 -6.70 -36.91 -3.22
CA PHE A 198 -5.79 -35.96 -2.59
C PHE A 198 -4.83 -35.39 -3.63
N PHE A 199 -4.79 -34.07 -3.76
CA PHE A 199 -3.89 -33.35 -4.67
C PHE A 199 -2.91 -32.51 -3.83
N PRO A 200 -1.72 -33.03 -3.50
CA PRO A 200 -0.73 -32.31 -2.73
C PRO A 200 -0.18 -31.13 -3.54
N HIS A 201 0.14 -30.07 -2.85
CA HIS A 201 0.83 -28.88 -3.40
C HIS A 201 0.09 -28.09 -4.49
N ILE A 202 -1.21 -28.28 -4.61
CA ILE A 202 -2.04 -27.47 -5.51
C ILE A 202 -3.34 -27.04 -4.82
N GLU A 203 -3.80 -25.85 -5.17
CA GLU A 203 -5.06 -25.30 -4.68
C GLU A 203 -6.22 -25.77 -5.56
N SER A 204 -7.37 -26.01 -4.97
CA SER A 204 -8.58 -26.43 -5.68
C SER A 204 -9.00 -25.41 -6.75
N ALA A 205 -8.79 -24.12 -6.53
CA ALA A 205 -9.07 -23.05 -7.48
C ALA A 205 -8.35 -23.21 -8.84
N ARG A 206 -7.19 -23.89 -8.85
CA ARG A 206 -6.44 -24.17 -10.09
C ARG A 206 -6.95 -25.41 -10.83
N ILE A 207 -7.60 -26.34 -10.13
CA ILE A 207 -8.13 -27.59 -10.69
C ILE A 207 -9.57 -27.37 -11.20
N LEU A 208 -10.40 -26.67 -10.47
CA LEU A 208 -11.84 -26.51 -10.74
C LEU A 208 -12.19 -26.00 -12.14
N PRO A 209 -11.44 -25.09 -12.80
CA PRO A 209 -11.76 -24.69 -14.17
C PRO A 209 -11.78 -25.88 -15.17
N PHE A 210 -10.98 -26.90 -14.91
CA PHE A 210 -10.88 -28.09 -15.78
C PHE A 210 -11.98 -29.13 -15.56
N THR A 211 -12.84 -28.92 -14.60
CA THR A 211 -14.10 -29.69 -14.47
C THR A 211 -15.13 -29.30 -15.55
N LYS A 212 -14.95 -28.10 -16.17
CA LYS A 212 -15.85 -27.55 -17.21
C LYS A 212 -15.18 -27.39 -18.56
N LYS A 213 -13.85 -27.22 -18.62
CA LYS A 213 -13.09 -26.95 -19.85
C LYS A 213 -11.89 -27.89 -19.93
N ARG A 214 -11.60 -28.43 -21.11
CA ARG A 214 -10.42 -29.28 -21.33
C ARG A 214 -9.12 -28.49 -21.40
N SER A 215 -9.17 -27.23 -21.85
CA SER A 215 -8.01 -26.35 -21.95
C SER A 215 -8.39 -24.91 -21.69
N ILE A 216 -7.41 -24.12 -21.27
CA ILE A 216 -7.54 -22.67 -21.12
C ILE A 216 -6.56 -22.01 -22.07
N SER A 217 -7.04 -21.06 -22.87
CA SER A 217 -6.24 -20.32 -23.85
C SER A 217 -6.22 -18.84 -23.49
N VAL A 218 -5.06 -18.22 -23.64
CA VAL A 218 -4.79 -16.82 -23.30
C VAL A 218 -3.99 -16.20 -24.43
N ASP A 219 -4.13 -14.90 -24.61
CA ASP A 219 -3.39 -14.13 -25.60
C ASP A 219 -1.88 -14.10 -25.32
N ALA A 220 -1.06 -14.17 -26.37
CA ALA A 220 0.39 -14.20 -26.26
C ALA A 220 1.00 -12.98 -25.55
N SER A 221 0.32 -11.83 -25.57
CA SER A 221 0.77 -10.62 -24.88
C SER A 221 0.80 -10.76 -23.34
N GLN A 222 0.14 -11.79 -22.80
CA GLN A 222 0.05 -12.05 -21.37
C GLN A 222 0.94 -13.23 -20.91
N ILE A 223 1.71 -13.85 -21.82
CA ILE A 223 2.52 -15.04 -21.53
C ILE A 223 3.41 -14.86 -20.30
N GLU A 224 4.17 -13.76 -20.18
CA GLU A 224 5.07 -13.53 -19.05
C GLU A 224 4.35 -13.59 -17.71
N LYS A 225 3.19 -12.94 -17.61
CA LYS A 225 2.39 -12.97 -16.36
C LYS A 225 1.87 -14.37 -16.04
N TYR A 226 1.54 -15.14 -17.07
CA TYR A 226 1.06 -16.51 -16.89
C TYR A 226 2.21 -17.45 -16.51
N ILE A 227 3.40 -17.27 -17.06
CA ILE A 227 4.59 -18.03 -16.65
C ILE A 227 4.85 -17.79 -15.17
N ASP A 228 4.91 -16.54 -14.72
CA ASP A 228 5.21 -16.21 -13.32
C ASP A 228 4.11 -16.67 -12.36
N ASN A 229 2.83 -16.51 -12.72
CA ASN A 229 1.71 -16.75 -11.79
C ASN A 229 1.13 -18.16 -11.86
N ILE A 230 1.34 -18.90 -12.95
CA ILE A 230 0.72 -20.21 -13.17
C ILE A 230 1.77 -21.29 -13.45
N VAL A 231 2.66 -21.08 -14.43
CA VAL A 231 3.61 -22.12 -14.84
C VAL A 231 4.62 -22.39 -13.74
N ILE A 232 5.30 -21.37 -13.25
CA ILE A 232 6.33 -21.50 -12.22
C ILE A 232 5.78 -22.10 -10.92
N PRO A 233 4.66 -21.64 -10.34
CA PRO A 233 4.08 -22.23 -9.14
C PRO A 233 3.65 -23.69 -9.28
N ILE A 234 3.16 -24.09 -10.46
CA ILE A 234 2.78 -25.49 -10.73
C ILE A 234 4.03 -26.36 -10.92
N ALA A 235 4.97 -25.89 -11.71
CA ALA A 235 6.18 -26.61 -12.06
C ALA A 235 7.10 -26.90 -10.85
N ARG A 236 6.99 -26.14 -9.77
CA ARG A 236 7.72 -26.40 -8.51
C ARG A 236 7.42 -27.76 -7.91
N TYR A 237 6.17 -28.23 -8.03
CA TYR A 237 5.67 -29.42 -7.35
C TYR A 237 5.18 -30.51 -8.28
N HIS A 238 4.91 -30.20 -9.54
CA HIS A 238 4.31 -31.11 -10.51
C HIS A 238 5.18 -31.24 -11.76
N GLU A 239 4.98 -32.35 -12.49
CA GLU A 239 5.57 -32.51 -13.81
C GLU A 239 4.87 -31.64 -14.83
N ILE A 240 5.64 -30.98 -15.67
CA ILE A 240 5.15 -30.15 -16.75
C ILE A 240 5.73 -30.60 -18.09
N GLU A 241 4.90 -30.57 -19.12
CA GLU A 241 5.30 -30.71 -20.51
C GLU A 241 5.11 -29.39 -21.23
N THR A 242 6.07 -29.02 -22.07
CA THR A 242 5.96 -27.76 -22.83
C THR A 242 6.19 -28.01 -24.31
N HIS A 243 5.35 -27.36 -25.12
CA HIS A 243 5.50 -27.29 -26.56
C HIS A 243 5.66 -25.81 -26.96
N GLY A 244 6.80 -25.47 -27.56
CA GLY A 244 7.14 -24.08 -27.90
C GLY A 244 7.84 -23.29 -26.78
N LEU A 245 8.17 -23.95 -25.65
CA LEU A 245 9.07 -23.47 -24.58
C LEU A 245 10.08 -24.55 -24.25
N SER A 246 11.36 -24.19 -24.18
CA SER A 246 12.41 -25.13 -23.76
C SER A 246 12.51 -25.17 -22.24
N ILE A 247 12.51 -26.39 -21.67
CA ILE A 247 12.78 -26.61 -20.24
C ILE A 247 14.12 -27.31 -20.12
N MET A 248 15.02 -26.73 -19.34
CA MET A 248 16.34 -27.29 -19.08
C MET A 248 16.56 -27.55 -17.59
N GLU A 249 17.05 -28.75 -17.24
CA GLU A 249 17.49 -29.07 -15.90
C GLU A 249 18.97 -28.70 -15.75
N GLU A 250 19.25 -27.78 -14.82
CA GLU A 250 20.61 -27.41 -14.48
C GLU A 250 21.06 -28.27 -13.28
N LYS A 251 21.93 -29.24 -13.56
CA LYS A 251 22.47 -30.13 -12.52
C LYS A 251 23.66 -29.45 -11.83
N CYS A 252 23.41 -28.93 -10.64
CA CYS A 252 24.42 -28.28 -9.81
C CYS A 252 24.66 -29.09 -8.53
N PRO A 253 25.88 -29.10 -8.00
CA PRO A 253 26.16 -29.67 -6.68
C PRO A 253 25.42 -28.88 -5.60
N CYS A 254 25.08 -29.55 -4.49
CA CYS A 254 24.52 -28.93 -3.31
C CYS A 254 25.67 -28.25 -2.53
N GLU A 255 25.63 -26.95 -2.39
CA GLU A 255 26.57 -26.19 -1.56
C GLU A 255 25.84 -25.66 -0.32
N ALA A 256 26.30 -26.08 0.86
CA ALA A 256 25.73 -25.58 2.11
C ALA A 256 26.27 -24.16 2.41
N ILE A 257 25.38 -23.21 2.62
CA ILE A 257 25.69 -21.84 2.99
C ILE A 257 25.35 -21.63 4.45
N LEU A 258 26.28 -21.13 5.23
CA LEU A 258 26.05 -20.77 6.62
C LEU A 258 26.28 -19.29 6.84
N SER A 259 25.30 -18.60 7.47
CA SER A 259 25.37 -17.19 7.84
C SER A 259 25.07 -17.01 9.31
N PHE A 260 25.65 -15.99 9.92
CA PHE A 260 25.37 -15.61 11.29
C PHE A 260 24.21 -14.61 11.34
N GLU A 261 23.22 -14.87 12.19
CA GLU A 261 22.12 -13.97 12.45
C GLU A 261 21.91 -13.75 13.95
N ASP A 262 21.63 -12.49 14.31
CA ASP A 262 21.23 -12.12 15.65
C ASP A 262 19.72 -11.83 15.64
N THR A 263 18.94 -12.76 16.14
CA THR A 263 17.47 -12.66 16.08
C THR A 263 16.94 -12.03 17.36
N THR A 264 16.09 -11.01 17.20
CA THR A 264 15.46 -10.24 18.28
C THR A 264 14.62 -11.09 19.27
N TYR A 265 14.23 -12.32 18.87
CA TYR A 265 13.36 -13.19 19.68
C TYR A 265 14.09 -14.35 20.38
N ASN A 266 15.24 -14.83 19.86
CA ASN A 266 15.91 -16.03 20.37
C ASN A 266 17.43 -15.87 20.57
N GLY A 267 17.97 -14.65 20.47
CA GLY A 267 19.42 -14.43 20.60
C GLY A 267 20.19 -14.79 19.32
N GLN A 268 21.48 -15.00 19.47
CA GLN A 268 22.39 -15.31 18.37
C GLN A 268 22.13 -16.67 17.75
N ALA A 269 22.01 -16.76 16.44
CA ALA A 269 21.74 -17.99 15.71
C ALA A 269 22.55 -18.07 14.39
N LEU A 270 22.75 -19.28 13.90
CA LEU A 270 23.28 -19.55 12.57
C LEU A 270 22.14 -19.90 11.63
N GLN A 271 22.08 -19.25 10.48
CA GLN A 271 21.14 -19.58 9.43
C GLN A 271 21.80 -20.48 8.38
N LEU A 272 21.18 -21.63 8.13
CA LEU A 272 21.59 -22.59 7.11
C LEU A 272 20.74 -22.40 5.85
N GLY A 273 21.41 -22.32 4.71
CA GLY A 273 20.81 -22.32 3.37
C GLY A 273 21.56 -23.28 2.45
N PHE A 274 20.97 -23.61 1.31
CA PHE A 274 21.56 -24.47 0.32
C PHE A 274 21.57 -23.78 -1.04
N ARG A 275 22.73 -23.77 -1.70
CA ARG A 275 22.92 -23.19 -3.02
C ARG A 275 23.09 -24.26 -4.09
N TYR A 276 22.37 -24.08 -5.17
CA TYR A 276 22.45 -24.87 -6.38
C TYR A 276 22.69 -23.92 -7.57
N GLY A 277 23.92 -23.82 -8.03
CA GLY A 277 24.33 -22.81 -9.01
C GLY A 277 24.17 -21.37 -8.50
N ASP A 278 23.35 -20.58 -9.17
CA ASP A 278 23.01 -19.21 -8.78
C ASP A 278 21.76 -19.11 -7.86
N GLN A 279 21.15 -20.25 -7.51
CA GLN A 279 19.91 -20.30 -6.73
C GLN A 279 20.16 -20.78 -5.30
N THR A 280 19.58 -20.02 -4.35
CA THR A 280 19.65 -20.39 -2.93
C THR A 280 18.27 -20.84 -2.44
N PHE A 281 18.24 -21.96 -1.74
CA PHE A 281 17.09 -22.46 -1.02
C PHE A 281 17.31 -22.24 0.47
N THR A 282 16.34 -21.65 1.15
CA THR A 282 16.28 -21.66 2.61
C THR A 282 15.53 -22.90 3.04
N SER A 283 15.83 -23.46 4.20
CA SER A 283 15.17 -24.68 4.65
C SER A 283 13.71 -24.48 5.06
N ASP A 284 13.21 -23.23 5.16
CA ASP A 284 11.77 -22.95 5.24
C ASP A 284 11.02 -23.36 3.97
N SER A 285 11.72 -23.52 2.87
CA SER A 285 11.19 -24.13 1.64
C SER A 285 11.25 -25.66 1.67
N ALA A 286 11.08 -26.30 2.82
CA ALA A 286 11.13 -27.77 2.96
C ALA A 286 10.18 -28.50 2.00
N LEU A 287 9.13 -27.82 1.52
CA LEU A 287 8.20 -28.33 0.52
C LEU A 287 8.62 -28.01 -0.93
N GLU A 288 9.58 -27.12 -1.16
CA GLU A 288 10.05 -26.80 -2.51
C GLU A 288 11.12 -27.80 -2.99
N MET A 289 10.72 -28.78 -3.78
CA MET A 289 11.64 -29.76 -4.38
C MET A 289 12.42 -29.19 -5.56
N LYS A 290 11.93 -28.14 -6.19
CA LYS A 290 12.52 -27.54 -7.41
C LYS A 290 12.37 -26.02 -7.34
N LYS A 291 13.40 -25.28 -7.76
CA LYS A 291 13.32 -23.85 -8.04
C LYS A 291 13.34 -23.61 -9.53
N ILE A 292 12.43 -22.80 -10.02
CA ILE A 292 12.19 -22.61 -11.45
C ILE A 292 12.35 -21.14 -11.78
N ILE A 293 13.08 -20.88 -12.86
CA ILE A 293 13.39 -19.55 -13.34
C ILE A 293 13.07 -19.45 -14.82
N TYR A 294 12.37 -18.43 -15.20
CA TYR A 294 12.21 -18.03 -16.59
C TYR A 294 13.24 -16.96 -16.95
N ARG A 295 14.17 -17.27 -17.84
CA ARG A 295 15.13 -16.31 -18.39
C ARG A 295 14.52 -15.59 -19.58
N LYS A 296 14.12 -14.34 -19.39
CA LYS A 296 13.48 -13.51 -20.43
C LYS A 296 14.32 -13.32 -21.71
N THR A 297 15.65 -13.33 -21.56
CA THR A 297 16.59 -13.13 -22.65
C THR A 297 16.67 -14.31 -23.63
N SER A 298 16.51 -15.53 -23.16
CA SER A 298 16.53 -16.75 -23.98
C SER A 298 15.14 -17.35 -24.24
N GLY A 299 14.13 -16.94 -23.49
CA GLY A 299 12.79 -17.52 -23.56
C GLY A 299 12.71 -18.95 -23.00
N GLU A 300 13.68 -19.34 -22.16
CA GLU A 300 13.80 -20.70 -21.65
C GLU A 300 13.47 -20.77 -20.16
N ILE A 301 12.96 -21.93 -19.73
CA ILE A 301 12.69 -22.24 -18.31
C ILE A 301 13.81 -23.13 -17.80
N PHE A 302 14.50 -22.69 -16.76
CA PHE A 302 15.51 -23.47 -16.06
C PHE A 302 14.96 -23.95 -14.72
N PHE A 303 15.28 -25.18 -14.33
CA PHE A 303 14.95 -25.66 -13.01
C PHE A 303 16.16 -26.31 -12.32
N PHE A 304 16.24 -26.11 -11.02
CA PHE A 304 17.22 -26.67 -10.11
C PHE A 304 16.51 -27.64 -9.17
N ARG A 305 16.97 -28.88 -9.12
CA ARG A 305 16.40 -29.91 -8.23
C ARG A 305 17.26 -30.04 -6.96
N ARG A 306 16.61 -30.02 -5.81
CA ARG A 306 17.26 -30.23 -4.51
C ARG A 306 17.67 -31.71 -4.30
N ASN A 307 18.79 -31.86 -3.64
CA ASN A 307 19.26 -33.18 -3.14
C ASN A 307 19.03 -33.26 -1.63
N ILE A 308 17.84 -33.67 -1.23
CA ILE A 308 17.41 -33.71 0.17
C ILE A 308 18.33 -34.54 1.04
N THR A 309 18.80 -35.69 0.54
CA THR A 309 19.71 -36.57 1.30
C THR A 309 21.04 -35.87 1.63
N ALA A 310 21.60 -35.10 0.69
CA ALA A 310 22.80 -34.30 0.95
C ALA A 310 22.53 -33.16 1.95
N GLU A 311 21.36 -32.54 1.88
CA GLU A 311 20.97 -31.48 2.80
C GLU A 311 20.79 -32.02 4.23
N GLU A 312 20.16 -33.19 4.40
CA GLU A 312 19.99 -33.84 5.71
C GLU A 312 21.33 -34.22 6.35
N GLN A 313 22.31 -34.67 5.56
CA GLN A 313 23.66 -34.93 6.06
C GLN A 313 24.34 -33.67 6.62
N VAL A 314 24.12 -32.52 6.00
CA VAL A 314 24.64 -31.24 6.50
C VAL A 314 23.97 -30.81 7.79
N VAL A 315 22.65 -30.97 7.91
CA VAL A 315 21.90 -30.73 9.15
C VAL A 315 22.41 -31.60 10.30
N GLN A 316 22.64 -32.89 10.02
CA GLN A 316 23.17 -33.80 11.00
C GLN A 316 24.59 -33.42 11.47
N LEU A 317 25.46 -32.98 10.54
CA LEU A 317 26.79 -32.50 10.86
C LEU A 317 26.79 -31.33 11.86
N LEU A 318 25.89 -30.37 11.70
CA LEU A 318 25.75 -29.23 12.62
C LEU A 318 25.22 -29.68 13.99
N THR A 319 24.30 -30.61 14.01
CA THR A 319 23.73 -31.18 15.25
C THR A 319 24.77 -31.97 16.04
N ASP A 320 25.56 -32.79 15.34
CA ASP A 320 26.66 -33.56 15.94
C ASP A 320 27.77 -32.65 16.49
N ALA A 321 27.94 -31.45 15.89
CA ALA A 321 28.89 -30.45 16.37
C ALA A 321 28.36 -29.60 17.56
N GLY A 322 27.24 -29.97 18.18
CA GLY A 322 26.72 -29.32 19.38
C GLY A 322 25.75 -28.18 19.16
N LEU A 323 25.22 -28.02 17.96
CA LEU A 323 24.14 -27.06 17.67
C LEU A 323 22.77 -27.71 17.82
N ARG A 324 21.79 -26.92 18.26
CA ARG A 324 20.38 -27.29 18.32
C ARG A 324 19.61 -26.54 17.23
N GLN A 325 18.82 -27.29 16.47
CA GLN A 325 17.93 -26.71 15.48
C GLN A 325 16.75 -26.00 16.18
N LEU A 326 16.57 -24.70 15.91
CA LEU A 326 15.46 -23.90 16.44
C LEU A 326 14.22 -24.02 15.56
N ASN A 327 14.45 -23.99 14.27
CA ASN A 327 13.45 -24.18 13.22
C ASN A 327 14.17 -24.77 11.99
N ASN A 328 13.46 -24.89 10.88
CA ASN A 328 14.03 -25.50 9.68
C ASN A 328 15.30 -24.80 9.14
N THR A 329 15.54 -23.53 9.46
CA THR A 329 16.64 -22.72 8.93
C THR A 329 17.67 -22.31 9.96
N HIS A 330 17.29 -22.25 11.24
CA HIS A 330 18.12 -21.63 12.27
C HIS A 330 18.61 -22.63 13.29
N PHE A 331 19.88 -22.49 13.63
CA PHE A 331 20.57 -23.28 14.64
C PHE A 331 21.09 -22.38 15.76
N SER A 332 20.94 -22.82 16.98
CA SER A 332 21.51 -22.16 18.17
C SER A 332 22.40 -23.12 18.93
N LEU A 333 23.17 -22.59 19.85
CA LEU A 333 23.97 -23.41 20.74
C LEU A 333 23.08 -24.36 21.56
N SER A 334 23.48 -25.62 21.67
CA SER A 334 22.82 -26.54 22.58
C SER A 334 23.14 -26.14 24.03
N PRO A 335 22.21 -26.30 25.00
CA PRO A 335 22.49 -26.05 26.41
C PRO A 335 23.62 -26.93 26.97
N GLU A 336 23.95 -28.02 26.30
CA GLU A 336 24.99 -28.99 26.67
C GLU A 336 26.33 -28.70 26.01
N ALA A 337 26.39 -27.69 25.10
CA ALA A 337 27.63 -27.31 24.42
C ALA A 337 28.65 -26.72 25.43
N PRO A 338 29.95 -27.00 25.26
CA PRO A 338 30.98 -26.43 26.14
C PRO A 338 31.19 -24.95 25.97
N GLU A 339 30.85 -24.41 24.80
CA GLU A 339 30.95 -22.99 24.50
C GLU A 339 29.78 -22.21 25.13
N LYS A 340 30.07 -21.00 25.62
CA LYS A 340 29.07 -20.12 26.23
C LYS A 340 28.31 -19.26 25.20
N THR A 341 28.93 -19.03 24.05
CA THR A 341 28.38 -18.20 22.99
C THR A 341 28.55 -18.86 21.62
N ILE A 342 27.66 -18.54 20.67
CA ILE A 342 27.77 -19.08 19.31
C ILE A 342 29.04 -18.54 18.60
N VAL A 343 29.54 -17.41 19.02
CA VAL A 343 30.79 -16.82 18.49
C VAL A 343 32.01 -17.64 18.96
N GLU A 344 32.03 -18.09 20.21
CA GLU A 344 33.03 -19.04 20.70
C GLU A 344 32.97 -20.36 19.93
N TRP A 345 31.78 -20.88 19.70
CA TRP A 345 31.55 -22.11 18.92
C TRP A 345 32.05 -21.98 17.46
N ILE A 346 31.78 -20.85 16.78
CA ILE A 346 32.31 -20.58 15.44
C ILE A 346 33.84 -20.58 15.47
N ASN A 347 34.45 -19.99 16.49
CA ASN A 347 35.90 -19.96 16.61
C ASN A 347 36.51 -21.35 16.87
N SER A 348 35.86 -22.19 17.70
CA SER A 348 36.33 -23.56 18.01
C SER A 348 36.11 -24.54 16.85
N HIS A 349 35.08 -24.35 16.02
CA HIS A 349 34.76 -25.26 14.89
C HIS A 349 35.19 -24.74 13.52
N ARG A 350 36.11 -23.79 13.47
CA ARG A 350 36.51 -23.08 12.25
C ARG A 350 36.96 -23.99 11.10
N GLU A 351 37.79 -24.99 11.38
CA GLU A 351 38.31 -25.91 10.36
C GLU A 351 37.18 -26.72 9.71
N MET A 352 36.22 -27.22 10.51
CA MET A 352 35.04 -27.92 10.04
C MET A 352 34.18 -27.01 9.16
N LEU A 353 33.96 -25.76 9.62
CA LEU A 353 33.16 -24.80 8.89
C LEU A 353 33.76 -24.43 7.53
N GLN A 354 35.08 -24.27 7.47
CA GLN A 354 35.77 -23.99 6.19
C GLN A 354 35.71 -25.14 5.21
N GLN A 355 35.74 -26.36 5.69
CA GLN A 355 35.77 -27.57 4.83
C GLN A 355 34.38 -27.95 4.31
N SER A 356 33.32 -27.71 5.10
CA SER A 356 31.98 -28.24 4.82
C SER A 356 30.96 -27.21 4.38
N PHE A 357 31.24 -25.90 4.57
CA PHE A 357 30.27 -24.84 4.32
C PHE A 357 30.84 -23.71 3.47
N HIS A 358 30.01 -23.18 2.60
CA HIS A 358 30.26 -21.87 1.99
C HIS A 358 29.80 -20.78 2.97
N LEU A 359 30.78 -20.16 3.61
CA LEU A 359 30.49 -19.09 4.58
C LEU A 359 30.23 -17.79 3.82
N THR A 360 29.05 -17.20 4.00
CA THR A 360 28.65 -15.94 3.34
C THR A 360 29.40 -14.73 3.87
N SER A 361 30.10 -14.90 4.98
CA SER A 361 30.92 -13.92 5.66
C SER A 361 32.30 -14.52 5.94
N ASN A 362 33.24 -13.69 6.41
CA ASN A 362 34.57 -14.17 6.82
C ASN A 362 34.57 -15.07 8.07
N MET A 363 33.47 -15.74 8.37
CA MET A 363 33.30 -16.62 9.56
C MET A 363 34.44 -17.64 9.71
N GLY A 364 34.93 -18.20 8.59
CA GLY A 364 35.94 -19.23 8.62
C GLY A 364 37.37 -18.70 8.62
N ASN A 365 37.64 -17.46 8.21
CA ASN A 365 39.01 -16.95 7.96
C ASN A 365 39.52 -16.10 9.12
N THR A 366 38.68 -15.50 9.94
CA THR A 366 39.02 -14.49 10.93
C THR A 366 38.34 -14.76 12.25
N PRO A 367 39.04 -14.73 13.42
CA PRO A 367 38.39 -14.92 14.70
C PRO A 367 37.49 -13.74 15.07
N TYR A 368 36.34 -14.03 15.66
CA TYR A 368 35.48 -12.98 16.20
C TYR A 368 36.03 -12.40 17.50
N CYS A 369 35.88 -11.09 17.64
CA CYS A 369 36.23 -10.35 18.86
C CYS A 369 35.10 -10.46 19.89
N LEU A 370 35.47 -10.82 21.13
CA LEU A 370 34.54 -10.97 22.26
C LEU A 370 34.57 -9.77 23.20
N ASP A 371 35.42 -8.75 22.91
CA ASP A 371 35.54 -7.57 23.75
C ASP A 371 34.27 -6.73 23.75
N GLU A 372 33.98 -6.09 24.89
CA GLU A 372 32.83 -5.19 25.06
C GLU A 372 32.97 -3.98 24.15
N ILE A 373 31.87 -3.60 23.49
CA ILE A 373 31.80 -2.42 22.64
C ILE A 373 31.29 -1.24 23.45
N ARG A 374 32.04 -0.15 23.53
CA ARG A 374 31.62 1.11 24.15
C ARG A 374 31.68 2.24 23.13
N ILE A 375 30.74 3.19 23.25
CA ILE A 375 30.70 4.38 22.39
C ILE A 375 31.04 5.60 23.24
N GLU A 376 32.05 6.33 22.83
CA GLU A 376 32.38 7.65 23.36
C GLU A 376 31.91 8.71 22.34
N GLN A 377 31.22 9.74 22.82
CA GLN A 377 30.67 10.78 21.98
C GLN A 377 31.11 12.15 22.47
N SER A 378 31.47 13.03 21.54
CA SER A 378 31.68 14.45 21.79
C SER A 378 31.24 15.27 20.59
N CYS A 379 31.05 16.56 20.77
CA CYS A 379 30.57 17.42 19.71
C CYS A 379 31.23 18.78 19.77
N ASP A 380 31.66 19.26 18.59
CA ASP A 380 32.17 20.61 18.39
C ASP A 380 31.13 21.43 17.62
N ASP A 381 30.82 22.63 18.09
CA ASP A 381 29.82 23.52 17.50
C ASP A 381 30.51 24.63 16.71
N GLU A 382 30.14 24.79 15.43
CA GLU A 382 30.56 25.86 14.54
C GLU A 382 29.34 26.68 14.09
N VAL A 383 29.50 27.84 13.49
CA VAL A 383 28.43 28.81 13.19
C VAL A 383 27.29 28.22 12.37
N ASP A 384 27.58 27.35 11.39
CA ASP A 384 26.60 26.76 10.46
C ASP A 384 26.53 25.22 10.51
N TRP A 385 27.45 24.59 11.21
CA TRP A 385 27.65 23.16 11.25
C TRP A 385 28.01 22.74 12.67
N PHE A 386 27.68 21.50 13.00
CA PHE A 386 28.24 20.85 14.16
C PHE A 386 28.94 19.56 13.73
N GLU A 387 30.04 19.25 14.39
CA GLU A 387 30.82 18.06 14.11
C GLU A 387 30.69 17.07 15.26
N LEU A 388 30.12 15.92 14.94
CA LEU A 388 29.93 14.82 15.88
C LEU A 388 31.16 13.91 15.84
N HIS A 389 31.85 13.82 16.94
CA HIS A 389 32.93 12.88 17.15
C HIS A 389 32.40 11.67 17.88
N ILE A 390 32.21 10.58 17.17
CA ILE A 390 31.76 9.29 17.73
C ILE A 390 32.94 8.33 17.59
N THR A 391 33.46 7.85 18.73
CA THR A 391 34.54 6.87 18.78
C THR A 391 34.03 5.57 19.40
N VAL A 392 34.25 4.48 18.69
CA VAL A 392 33.96 3.12 19.18
C VAL A 392 35.20 2.59 19.88
N VAL A 393 35.07 2.18 21.14
CA VAL A 393 36.12 1.57 21.94
C VAL A 393 35.84 0.08 22.07
N ILE A 394 36.78 -0.76 21.62
CA ILE A 394 36.69 -2.21 21.63
C ILE A 394 37.98 -2.73 22.26
N GLY A 395 37.91 -3.16 23.52
CA GLY A 395 39.14 -3.45 24.29
C GLY A 395 40.08 -2.27 24.28
N ASN A 396 41.25 -2.42 23.70
CA ASN A 396 42.28 -1.37 23.58
C ASN A 396 42.21 -0.56 22.27
N LEU A 397 41.31 -0.93 21.36
CA LEU A 397 41.16 -0.26 20.06
C LEU A 397 40.18 0.91 20.16
N ARG A 398 40.54 2.03 19.57
CA ARG A 398 39.72 3.22 19.41
C ARG A 398 39.52 3.50 17.94
N ILE A 399 38.29 3.34 17.45
CA ILE A 399 37.98 3.42 16.02
C ILE A 399 36.95 4.54 15.82
N PRO A 400 37.23 5.53 14.95
CA PRO A 400 36.21 6.51 14.56
C PRO A 400 34.98 5.86 13.99
N PHE A 401 33.77 6.26 14.43
CA PHE A 401 32.51 5.67 14.00
C PHE A 401 32.30 5.79 12.47
N SER A 402 32.86 6.80 11.85
CA SER A 402 32.83 7.02 10.40
C SER A 402 33.38 5.83 9.59
N ARG A 403 34.29 5.01 10.18
CA ARG A 403 34.81 3.81 9.55
C ARG A 403 33.76 2.72 9.31
N PHE A 404 32.71 2.69 10.12
CA PHE A 404 31.61 1.73 10.04
C PHE A 404 30.54 2.14 9.03
N ARG A 405 30.59 3.38 8.49
CA ARG A 405 29.60 3.95 7.58
C ARG A 405 29.18 3.01 6.46
N LYS A 406 30.13 2.48 5.71
CA LYS A 406 29.86 1.59 4.58
C LYS A 406 29.10 0.34 5.01
N HIS A 407 29.48 -0.27 6.13
CA HIS A 407 28.86 -1.46 6.64
C HIS A 407 27.43 -1.19 7.15
N ILE A 408 27.24 -0.07 7.86
CA ILE A 408 25.93 0.33 8.36
C ILE A 408 24.98 0.65 7.20
N LEU A 409 25.43 1.37 6.16
CA LEU A 409 24.60 1.72 5.01
C LEU A 409 24.29 0.53 4.09
N GLU A 410 25.20 -0.47 4.02
CA GLU A 410 25.01 -1.70 3.28
C GLU A 410 24.31 -2.80 4.12
N GLU A 411 23.88 -2.49 5.34
CA GLU A 411 23.27 -3.42 6.30
C GLU A 411 24.16 -4.64 6.61
N LYS A 412 25.51 -4.47 6.52
CA LYS A 412 26.49 -5.52 6.82
C LYS A 412 26.90 -5.44 8.29
N ARG A 413 26.59 -6.46 9.07
CA ARG A 413 26.91 -6.50 10.51
C ARG A 413 28.35 -6.81 10.83
N GLU A 414 29.07 -7.46 9.93
CA GLU A 414 30.44 -7.89 10.15
C GLU A 414 31.44 -6.82 9.74
N TYR A 415 32.35 -6.51 10.63
CA TYR A 415 33.41 -5.53 10.40
C TYR A 415 34.77 -6.11 10.80
N LEU A 416 35.76 -6.00 9.90
CA LEU A 416 37.14 -6.42 10.17
C LEU A 416 37.88 -5.34 10.93
N LEU A 417 38.31 -5.66 12.14
CA LEU A 417 39.10 -4.76 12.99
C LEU A 417 40.53 -4.60 12.45
N PRO A 418 41.24 -3.49 12.77
CA PRO A 418 42.60 -3.27 12.35
C PRO A 418 43.63 -4.32 12.85
N ASP A 419 43.27 -5.05 13.93
CA ASP A 419 44.09 -6.14 14.47
C ASP A 419 43.82 -7.50 13.82
N GLY A 420 42.95 -7.52 12.81
CA GLY A 420 42.64 -8.75 12.07
C GLY A 420 41.51 -9.59 12.66
N ARG A 421 40.85 -9.16 13.74
CA ARG A 421 39.67 -9.82 14.32
C ARG A 421 38.40 -9.29 13.65
N MET A 422 37.35 -10.09 13.62
CA MET A 422 36.03 -9.70 13.13
C MET A 422 35.12 -9.27 14.29
N ILE A 423 34.33 -8.23 14.11
CA ILE A 423 33.32 -7.81 15.08
C ILE A 423 31.94 -7.74 14.45
N LEU A 424 30.92 -8.07 15.24
CA LEU A 424 29.54 -7.91 14.88
C LEU A 424 29.03 -6.56 15.36
N LEU A 425 28.63 -5.71 14.43
CA LEU A 425 28.07 -4.42 14.74
C LEU A 425 26.69 -4.59 15.38
N PRO A 426 26.38 -3.90 16.50
CA PRO A 426 25.08 -3.98 17.16
C PRO A 426 23.96 -3.56 16.20
N GLU A 427 22.84 -4.30 16.23
CA GLU A 427 21.70 -4.05 15.35
C GLU A 427 21.11 -2.64 15.55
N GLU A 428 21.16 -2.15 16.78
CA GLU A 428 20.73 -0.80 17.12
C GLU A 428 21.46 0.30 16.31
N TRP A 429 22.67 0.04 15.84
CA TRP A 429 23.45 1.04 15.09
C TRP A 429 22.86 1.29 13.70
N PHE A 430 22.27 0.27 13.10
CA PHE A 430 21.65 0.36 11.78
C PHE A 430 20.38 1.22 11.82
N SER A 431 19.60 1.12 12.89
CA SER A 431 18.41 1.95 13.08
C SER A 431 18.72 3.34 13.65
N LYS A 432 19.74 3.44 14.51
CA LYS A 432 20.05 4.65 15.27
C LYS A 432 20.94 5.63 14.52
N TYR A 433 21.96 5.14 13.81
CA TYR A 433 22.99 5.97 13.20
C TYR A 433 22.97 5.99 11.67
N ALA A 434 22.23 5.13 10.99
CA ALA A 434 22.19 5.09 9.52
C ALA A 434 21.84 6.46 8.93
N ASN A 435 20.82 7.11 9.47
CA ASN A 435 20.40 8.44 9.02
C ASN A 435 21.48 9.50 9.20
N LEU A 436 22.19 9.49 10.34
CA LEU A 436 23.27 10.44 10.60
C LEU A 436 24.44 10.23 9.61
N LEU A 437 24.75 8.98 9.31
CA LEU A 437 25.82 8.62 8.38
C LEU A 437 25.48 8.93 6.93
N GLU A 438 24.19 8.83 6.54
CA GLU A 438 23.72 9.26 5.22
C GLU A 438 23.72 10.77 5.06
N MET A 439 23.28 11.50 6.10
CA MET A 439 23.09 12.95 6.10
C MET A 439 24.38 13.75 6.31
N GLY A 440 25.33 13.17 7.02
CA GLY A 440 26.56 13.85 7.42
C GLY A 440 27.67 13.80 6.37
N ILE A 441 28.42 14.90 6.30
CA ILE A 441 29.68 14.94 5.54
C ILE A 441 30.75 14.30 6.40
N GLN A 442 31.38 13.26 5.89
CA GLN A 442 32.48 12.60 6.59
C GLN A 442 33.71 13.51 6.65
N THR A 443 34.26 13.70 7.85
CA THR A 443 35.54 14.35 8.09
C THR A 443 36.55 13.34 8.63
N GLU A 444 37.80 13.71 8.72
CA GLU A 444 38.83 12.82 9.31
C GLU A 444 38.57 12.48 10.77
N LYS A 445 37.87 13.36 11.52
CA LYS A 445 37.64 13.23 12.94
C LYS A 445 36.21 12.79 13.31
N GLY A 446 35.22 12.99 12.41
CA GLY A 446 33.83 12.72 12.75
C GLY A 446 32.86 12.86 11.62
N ILE A 447 31.64 13.21 11.94
CA ILE A 447 30.53 13.45 11.02
C ILE A 447 30.09 14.90 11.15
N ARG A 448 30.26 15.68 10.10
CA ARG A 448 29.85 17.08 10.05
C ARG A 448 28.42 17.18 9.56
N LEU A 449 27.55 17.76 10.36
CA LEU A 449 26.13 17.89 10.13
C LEU A 449 25.73 19.36 10.14
N LYS A 450 24.84 19.77 9.25
CA LYS A 450 24.22 21.08 9.32
C LYS A 450 23.29 21.17 10.54
N HIS A 451 23.19 22.36 11.14
CA HIS A 451 22.32 22.59 12.34
C HIS A 451 20.86 22.14 12.17
N THR A 452 20.36 22.05 10.93
CA THR A 452 19.03 21.53 10.61
C THR A 452 18.83 20.05 10.90
N PHE A 453 19.90 19.26 11.00
CA PHE A 453 19.84 17.84 11.35
C PHE A 453 19.98 17.59 12.86
N VAL A 454 19.97 18.63 13.68
CA VAL A 454 20.02 18.48 15.14
C VAL A 454 18.90 17.61 15.66
N GLY A 455 17.68 17.70 15.12
CA GLY A 455 16.58 16.81 15.50
C GLY A 455 16.88 15.32 15.26
N ALA A 456 17.55 15.00 14.15
CA ALA A 456 18.00 13.64 13.85
C ALA A 456 19.19 13.22 14.76
N ALA A 457 20.08 14.16 15.06
CA ALA A 457 21.19 13.93 15.97
C ALA A 457 20.69 13.70 17.41
N GLN A 458 19.62 14.38 17.85
CA GLN A 458 18.98 14.18 19.15
C GLN A 458 18.52 12.75 19.36
N THR A 459 17.90 12.17 18.36
CA THR A 459 17.41 10.79 18.46
C THR A 459 18.55 9.77 18.50
N ALA A 460 19.65 10.07 17.84
CA ALA A 460 20.82 9.20 17.81
C ALA A 460 21.72 9.32 19.05
N LEU A 461 21.79 10.49 19.68
CA LEU A 461 22.72 10.76 20.75
C LEU A 461 22.11 10.75 22.16
N GLY A 462 20.76 10.90 22.24
CA GLY A 462 20.04 11.04 23.51
C GLY A 462 19.92 12.50 23.97
N GLU A 463 18.93 12.79 24.82
CA GLU A 463 18.56 14.16 25.23
C GLU A 463 19.62 14.90 26.06
N GLU A 464 20.46 14.20 26.83
CA GLU A 464 21.42 14.83 27.73
C GLU A 464 22.63 15.44 27.03
N GLU A 465 23.11 14.80 25.95
CA GLU A 465 24.28 15.29 25.20
C GLU A 465 23.95 16.55 24.40
N LEU A 466 22.70 16.66 23.96
CA LEU A 466 22.25 17.78 23.10
C LEU A 466 21.78 19.02 23.85
N LYS A 467 21.57 18.95 25.17
CA LYS A 467 21.36 20.15 26.00
C LYS A 467 22.55 21.16 25.92
N LYS A 468 23.65 20.73 25.38
CA LYS A 468 24.86 21.56 25.16
C LYS A 468 24.81 22.43 23.90
N PHE A 469 23.76 22.28 23.06
CA PHE A 469 23.68 23.01 21.78
C PHE A 469 22.73 24.20 21.83
N PRO A 470 23.15 25.41 21.41
CA PRO A 470 22.29 26.58 21.31
C PRO A 470 21.45 26.53 20.01
N VAL A 471 20.37 25.75 19.98
CA VAL A 471 19.53 25.53 18.78
C VAL A 471 18.26 26.38 18.80
N LYS A 472 18.36 27.64 19.01
CA LYS A 472 17.26 28.57 18.71
C LYS A 472 17.82 29.79 17.98
N GLN A 473 18.13 29.62 16.67
CA GLN A 473 18.18 30.83 15.84
C GLN A 473 16.73 31.33 15.65
N GLN A 474 16.38 32.40 16.37
CA GLN A 474 15.14 33.12 16.12
C GLN A 474 15.17 33.62 14.67
N ILE A 475 14.13 33.29 13.89
CA ILE A 475 13.96 33.82 12.54
C ILE A 475 13.90 35.35 12.62
N GLN A 476 14.95 36.02 12.17
CA GLN A 476 15.01 37.48 12.19
C GLN A 476 14.01 38.06 11.23
N ASN A 477 13.33 39.13 11.64
CA ASN A 477 12.38 39.80 10.79
C ASN A 477 13.13 40.58 9.67
N VAL A 478 12.90 40.19 8.41
CA VAL A 478 13.61 40.75 7.24
C VAL A 478 12.78 41.88 6.64
N ALA A 479 13.40 43.00 6.35
CA ALA A 479 12.71 44.13 5.72
C ALA A 479 12.21 43.78 4.31
N VAL A 480 10.97 44.15 4.00
CA VAL A 480 10.33 43.98 2.68
C VAL A 480 11.12 44.74 1.62
N PRO A 481 11.35 44.16 0.42
CA PRO A 481 12.06 44.84 -0.66
C PRO A 481 11.32 46.12 -1.11
N LYS A 482 12.04 47.22 -1.18
CA LYS A 482 11.46 48.54 -1.59
C LYS A 482 10.77 48.54 -2.97
N LYS A 483 11.18 47.62 -3.87
CA LYS A 483 10.61 47.49 -5.22
C LYS A 483 9.36 46.61 -5.28
N LEU A 484 8.94 46.02 -4.17
CA LEU A 484 7.68 45.29 -4.11
C LEU A 484 6.51 46.27 -4.11
N LYS A 485 5.56 46.04 -5.01
CA LYS A 485 4.36 46.93 -5.16
C LYS A 485 3.17 46.34 -4.40
N ALA A 486 3.39 45.85 -3.19
CA ALA A 486 2.36 45.31 -2.33
C ALA A 486 2.74 45.46 -0.86
N THR A 487 1.72 45.56 0.01
CA THR A 487 1.89 45.51 1.46
C THR A 487 1.63 44.13 1.96
N LEU A 488 2.58 43.53 2.68
CA LEU A 488 2.43 42.21 3.28
C LEU A 488 1.64 42.29 4.60
N ARG A 489 0.78 41.31 4.82
CA ARG A 489 0.14 41.13 6.12
C ARG A 489 1.18 40.58 7.14
N PRO A 490 0.97 40.70 8.46
CA PRO A 490 1.95 40.25 9.47
C PRO A 490 2.39 38.77 9.30
N TYR A 491 1.45 37.89 8.99
CA TYR A 491 1.79 36.47 8.77
C TYR A 491 2.58 36.26 7.46
N GLN A 492 2.26 37.02 6.41
CA GLN A 492 3.01 36.97 5.13
C GLN A 492 4.44 37.45 5.32
N GLN A 493 4.64 38.49 6.15
CA GLN A 493 5.96 38.98 6.54
C GLN A 493 6.78 37.91 7.27
N LYS A 494 6.13 37.20 8.22
CA LYS A 494 6.76 36.06 8.88
C LYS A 494 7.14 34.94 7.90
N GLY A 495 6.24 34.60 6.96
CA GLY A 495 6.50 33.59 5.92
C GLY A 495 7.62 34.00 4.98
N PHE A 496 7.68 35.25 4.58
CA PHE A 496 8.78 35.79 3.81
C PHE A 496 10.10 35.72 4.57
N SER A 497 10.13 36.09 5.85
CA SER A 497 11.33 36.05 6.69
C SER A 497 11.82 34.60 6.88
N TRP A 498 10.90 33.63 7.02
CA TRP A 498 11.23 32.20 7.06
C TRP A 498 11.85 31.71 5.75
N MET A 499 11.28 32.07 4.61
CA MET A 499 11.86 31.71 3.30
C MET A 499 13.25 32.33 3.08
N VAL A 500 13.48 33.57 3.53
CA VAL A 500 14.81 34.21 3.48
C VAL A 500 15.79 33.49 4.41
N HIS A 501 15.33 33.02 5.58
CA HIS A 501 16.16 32.23 6.47
C HIS A 501 16.62 30.93 5.78
N LEU A 502 15.69 30.16 5.17
CA LEU A 502 16.03 28.97 4.39
C LEU A 502 16.99 29.29 3.24
N HIS A 503 16.73 30.37 2.50
CA HIS A 503 17.60 30.79 1.40
C HIS A 503 19.05 31.03 1.85
N LYS A 504 19.24 31.74 2.97
CA LYS A 504 20.59 32.03 3.50
C LYS A 504 21.32 30.76 3.94
N GLN A 505 20.57 29.75 4.39
CA GLN A 505 21.10 28.46 4.83
C GLN A 505 21.31 27.47 3.67
N GLY A 506 20.95 27.84 2.44
CA GLY A 506 21.06 26.94 1.28
C GLY A 506 19.99 25.86 1.22
N PHE A 507 18.88 25.99 1.96
CA PHE A 507 17.83 24.98 2.03
C PHE A 507 16.67 25.26 1.11
N GLY A 508 15.97 24.20 0.73
CA GLY A 508 14.66 24.28 0.13
C GLY A 508 13.55 24.32 1.20
N GLY A 509 12.33 24.64 0.79
CA GLY A 509 11.19 24.73 1.70
C GLY A 509 9.85 24.37 1.07
N CYS A 510 8.86 24.11 1.93
CA CYS A 510 7.47 23.84 1.59
C CYS A 510 6.58 24.92 2.25
N LEU A 511 6.05 25.85 1.46
CA LEU A 511 5.05 26.79 1.93
C LEU A 511 3.66 26.19 1.76
N ALA A 512 3.13 25.67 2.86
CA ALA A 512 1.93 24.86 2.94
C ALA A 512 0.72 25.62 3.54
N ASP A 513 0.71 26.95 3.46
CA ASP A 513 -0.40 27.79 3.92
C ASP A 513 -1.71 27.42 3.25
N ASP A 514 -2.83 27.59 3.94
CA ASP A 514 -4.16 27.39 3.39
C ASP A 514 -4.35 28.16 2.08
N MET A 515 -5.21 27.68 1.22
CA MET A 515 -5.49 28.34 -0.05
C MET A 515 -6.10 29.72 0.18
N GLY A 516 -5.64 30.72 -0.60
CA GLY A 516 -6.11 32.12 -0.49
C GLY A 516 -5.30 32.97 0.48
N LEU A 517 -4.32 32.45 1.20
CA LEU A 517 -3.43 33.19 2.11
C LEU A 517 -2.25 33.90 1.40
N GLY A 518 -2.21 33.91 0.06
CA GLY A 518 -1.23 34.67 -0.72
C GLY A 518 0.15 34.05 -0.79
N LYS A 519 0.23 32.72 -0.98
CA LYS A 519 1.51 32.00 -1.23
C LYS A 519 2.29 32.60 -2.40
N THR A 520 1.61 32.93 -3.49
CA THR A 520 2.21 33.57 -4.67
C THR A 520 2.89 34.89 -4.32
N LEU A 521 2.21 35.78 -3.55
CA LEU A 521 2.76 37.06 -3.14
C LEU A 521 4.00 36.89 -2.24
N GLN A 522 3.96 36.00 -1.28
CA GLN A 522 5.08 35.69 -0.41
C GLN A 522 6.29 35.20 -1.22
N THR A 523 6.06 34.29 -2.18
CA THR A 523 7.11 33.77 -3.08
C THR A 523 7.68 34.87 -3.97
N LEU A 524 6.83 35.69 -4.58
CA LEU A 524 7.27 36.83 -5.39
C LEU A 524 8.07 37.87 -4.56
N THR A 525 7.74 38.03 -3.27
CA THR A 525 8.50 38.87 -2.35
C THR A 525 9.91 38.32 -2.10
N LEU A 526 10.03 36.99 -1.90
CA LEU A 526 11.33 36.34 -1.81
C LEU A 526 12.15 36.56 -3.09
N LEU A 527 11.56 36.32 -4.25
CA LEU A 527 12.26 36.49 -5.53
C LEU A 527 12.68 37.93 -5.77
N GLN A 528 11.82 38.93 -5.40
CA GLN A 528 12.20 40.33 -5.46
C GLN A 528 13.31 40.70 -4.48
N TYR A 529 13.43 39.98 -3.34
CA TYR A 529 14.54 40.13 -2.40
C TYR A 529 15.85 39.57 -2.96
N ILE A 530 15.85 38.45 -3.66
CA ILE A 530 17.00 37.80 -4.25
C ILE A 530 17.56 38.63 -5.40
N TYR A 531 16.73 39.05 -6.33
CA TYR A 531 17.13 39.82 -7.51
C TYR A 531 17.24 41.33 -7.21
N LYS A 532 18.23 41.68 -6.36
CA LYS A 532 18.52 43.10 -6.06
C LYS A 532 19.41 43.71 -7.15
N PRO A 533 19.26 45.01 -7.47
CA PRO A 533 20.12 45.67 -8.44
C PRO A 533 21.61 45.77 -8.06
N SER A 534 21.89 45.65 -6.76
CA SER A 534 23.24 45.71 -6.19
C SER A 534 24.01 44.38 -6.16
N THR A 535 23.33 43.27 -6.53
CA THR A 535 23.96 41.95 -6.57
C THR A 535 24.43 41.63 -8.00
N PRO A 536 25.50 40.83 -8.19
CA PRO A 536 25.85 40.25 -9.49
C PRO A 536 24.63 39.57 -10.11
N ARG A 537 24.56 39.52 -11.45
CA ARG A 537 23.42 38.90 -12.14
C ARG A 537 23.29 37.43 -11.71
N GLN A 538 22.18 37.10 -11.04
CA GLN A 538 21.88 35.74 -10.63
C GLN A 538 21.23 34.97 -11.78
N PRO A 539 21.38 33.63 -11.83
CA PRO A 539 20.64 32.79 -12.76
C PRO A 539 19.13 32.99 -12.66
N ALA A 540 18.39 32.61 -13.66
CA ALA A 540 16.94 32.72 -13.66
C ALA A 540 16.27 31.80 -12.62
N THR A 541 15.07 32.14 -12.19
CA THR A 541 14.18 31.26 -11.43
C THR A 541 13.18 30.59 -12.36
N LEU A 542 13.07 29.28 -12.30
CA LEU A 542 12.03 28.50 -13.01
C LEU A 542 10.81 28.34 -12.10
N ILE A 543 9.65 28.75 -12.57
CA ILE A 543 8.37 28.62 -11.87
C ILE A 543 7.49 27.67 -12.68
N VAL A 544 7.26 26.48 -12.13
CA VAL A 544 6.45 25.43 -12.75
C VAL A 544 5.06 25.44 -12.11
N VAL A 545 4.06 25.62 -12.92
CA VAL A 545 2.68 25.76 -12.46
C VAL A 545 1.71 24.90 -13.29
N PRO A 546 0.55 24.54 -12.77
CA PRO A 546 -0.54 24.03 -13.61
C PRO A 546 -0.92 25.01 -14.71
N THR A 547 -1.32 24.51 -15.87
CA THR A 547 -1.64 25.33 -17.05
C THR A 547 -2.66 26.45 -16.73
N SER A 548 -3.63 26.17 -15.89
CA SER A 548 -4.66 27.11 -15.47
C SER A 548 -4.16 28.26 -14.59
N LEU A 549 -3.03 28.07 -13.90
CA LEU A 549 -2.43 29.11 -13.03
C LEU A 549 -1.42 30.01 -13.76
N LEU A 550 -0.95 29.61 -14.92
CA LEU A 550 0.12 30.30 -15.64
C LEU A 550 -0.19 31.77 -15.88
N HIS A 551 -1.41 32.06 -16.36
CA HIS A 551 -1.86 33.45 -16.60
C HIS A 551 -1.94 34.26 -15.29
N ASN A 552 -2.45 33.66 -14.22
CA ASN A 552 -2.57 34.33 -12.93
C ASN A 552 -1.20 34.69 -12.33
N TRP A 553 -0.25 33.77 -12.37
CA TRP A 553 1.12 33.98 -11.89
C TRP A 553 1.81 35.12 -12.65
N ARG A 554 1.68 35.17 -13.96
CA ARG A 554 2.25 36.21 -14.79
C ARG A 554 1.61 37.57 -14.47
N ARG A 555 0.29 37.62 -14.31
CA ARG A 555 -0.44 38.85 -13.94
C ARG A 555 -0.01 39.35 -12.56
N GLU A 556 0.09 38.49 -11.57
CA GLU A 556 0.54 38.83 -10.22
C GLU A 556 2.00 39.28 -10.21
N ALA A 557 2.88 38.57 -10.89
CA ALA A 557 4.29 38.94 -11.00
C ALA A 557 4.47 40.35 -11.65
N LYS A 558 3.73 40.64 -12.73
CA LYS A 558 3.74 41.96 -13.38
C LYS A 558 3.19 43.05 -12.47
N ARG A 559 2.17 42.72 -11.67
CA ARG A 559 1.52 43.67 -10.75
C ARG A 559 2.40 44.03 -9.55
N PHE A 560 3.02 43.02 -8.93
CA PHE A 560 3.66 43.15 -7.63
C PHE A 560 5.19 43.31 -7.70
N THR A 561 5.85 42.92 -8.79
CA THR A 561 7.31 42.97 -8.89
C THR A 561 7.80 43.83 -10.04
N ALA A 562 9.10 44.12 -10.03
CA ALA A 562 9.81 44.80 -11.14
C ALA A 562 10.74 43.83 -11.89
N LEU A 563 10.51 42.52 -11.78
CA LEU A 563 11.36 41.51 -12.36
C LEU A 563 11.02 41.23 -13.84
N SER A 564 12.04 41.07 -14.69
CA SER A 564 11.85 40.61 -16.07
C SER A 564 11.39 39.18 -16.11
N MET A 565 10.45 38.85 -17.00
CA MET A 565 9.82 37.55 -17.05
C MET A 565 9.58 37.05 -18.47
N ALA A 566 9.67 35.75 -18.67
CA ALA A 566 9.30 35.08 -19.93
C ALA A 566 8.48 33.83 -19.64
N GLU A 567 7.75 33.39 -20.65
CA GLU A 567 7.07 32.12 -20.68
C GLU A 567 7.83 31.16 -21.57
N TYR A 568 8.13 29.99 -21.05
CA TYR A 568 8.73 28.90 -21.82
C TYR A 568 7.63 27.95 -22.30
N ASN A 569 7.41 27.93 -23.61
CA ASN A 569 6.42 27.11 -24.30
C ASN A 569 6.99 26.53 -25.60
N ASN A 570 6.18 25.75 -26.34
CA ASN A 570 6.63 25.08 -27.58
C ASN A 570 7.02 26.04 -28.73
N THR A 571 6.67 27.32 -28.66
CA THR A 571 6.99 28.30 -29.68
C THR A 571 8.40 28.88 -29.52
N VAL A 572 9.04 28.61 -28.36
CA VAL A 572 10.39 29.12 -28.06
C VAL A 572 11.42 28.04 -28.37
N ALA A 573 12.13 28.20 -29.48
CA ALA A 573 13.27 27.34 -29.81
C ALA A 573 14.50 27.78 -28.97
N ILE A 574 15.02 26.87 -28.14
CA ILE A 574 16.22 27.08 -27.34
C ILE A 574 17.29 26.11 -27.78
N ASP A 575 18.47 26.66 -28.05
CA ASP A 575 19.67 25.87 -28.31
C ASP A 575 20.12 25.18 -27.02
N LYS A 576 20.20 23.86 -27.05
CA LYS A 576 20.62 23.04 -25.89
C LYS A 576 22.07 23.31 -25.46
N GLU A 577 22.92 23.73 -26.40
CA GLU A 577 24.32 24.02 -26.11
C GLU A 577 24.52 25.41 -25.50
N GLN A 578 23.57 26.34 -25.66
CA GLN A 578 23.64 27.71 -25.16
C GLN A 578 22.34 28.17 -24.47
N PRO A 579 21.85 27.44 -23.45
CA PRO A 579 20.58 27.76 -22.79
C PRO A 579 20.61 29.13 -22.08
N GLU A 580 21.82 29.62 -21.73
CA GLU A 580 21.99 30.93 -21.10
C GLU A 580 21.55 32.08 -22.01
N LYS A 581 21.61 31.93 -23.34
CA LYS A 581 21.14 32.95 -24.27
C LYS A 581 19.67 33.28 -24.10
N PHE A 582 18.85 32.34 -23.64
CA PHE A 582 17.44 32.59 -23.33
C PHE A 582 17.23 32.79 -21.84
N PHE A 583 17.56 31.78 -21.03
CA PHE A 583 17.25 31.82 -19.60
C PHE A 583 17.98 32.92 -18.85
N GLY A 584 19.22 33.24 -19.26
CA GLY A 584 20.00 34.29 -18.63
C GLY A 584 19.50 35.71 -18.86
N HIS A 585 18.56 35.95 -19.77
CA HIS A 585 17.99 37.32 -20.02
C HIS A 585 16.85 37.71 -19.06
N PHE A 586 16.23 36.73 -18.41
CA PHE A 586 15.06 36.93 -17.55
C PHE A 586 15.34 36.58 -16.10
N HIS A 587 14.63 37.19 -15.17
CA HIS A 587 14.68 36.80 -13.77
C HIS A 587 13.72 35.64 -13.49
N LEU A 588 12.54 35.63 -14.12
CA LEU A 588 11.49 34.64 -13.92
C LEU A 588 11.16 33.94 -15.25
N ILE A 589 11.20 32.63 -15.25
CA ILE A 589 10.77 31.78 -16.35
C ILE A 589 9.56 30.98 -15.89
N PHE A 590 8.42 31.20 -16.54
CA PHE A 590 7.21 30.47 -16.26
C PHE A 590 7.03 29.30 -17.22
N THR A 591 6.66 28.14 -16.72
CA THR A 591 6.32 26.97 -17.54
C THR A 591 5.27 26.11 -16.85
N THR A 592 4.76 25.10 -17.54
CA THR A 592 3.79 24.15 -16.99
C THR A 592 4.43 22.79 -16.73
N TYR A 593 3.80 21.97 -15.87
CA TYR A 593 4.25 20.59 -15.62
C TYR A 593 4.33 19.73 -16.89
N GLY A 594 3.38 19.93 -17.84
CA GLY A 594 3.39 19.27 -19.13
C GLY A 594 4.61 19.67 -19.97
N MET A 595 4.89 20.95 -20.04
CA MET A 595 6.05 21.49 -20.77
C MET A 595 7.38 21.07 -20.11
N MET A 596 7.45 21.10 -18.77
CA MET A 596 8.61 20.62 -18.03
C MET A 596 8.93 19.17 -18.38
N ARG A 597 7.93 18.30 -18.38
CA ARG A 597 8.08 16.89 -18.71
C ARG A 597 8.55 16.68 -20.15
N ASN A 598 7.95 17.38 -21.10
CA ASN A 598 8.24 17.20 -22.52
C ASN A 598 9.62 17.76 -22.94
N ASN A 599 10.10 18.79 -22.25
CA ASN A 599 11.33 19.50 -22.59
C ASN A 599 12.40 19.44 -21.50
N ILE A 600 12.39 18.36 -20.71
CA ILE A 600 13.29 18.22 -19.56
C ILE A 600 14.76 18.30 -19.94
N ASP A 601 15.16 17.77 -21.10
CA ASP A 601 16.57 17.76 -21.55
C ASP A 601 17.11 19.17 -21.81
N ILE A 602 16.25 20.13 -22.21
CA ILE A 602 16.62 21.54 -22.34
C ILE A 602 16.66 22.22 -20.96
N LEU A 603 15.65 21.94 -20.11
CA LEU A 603 15.57 22.58 -18.81
C LEU A 603 16.68 22.12 -17.84
N CYS A 604 17.13 20.88 -17.94
CA CYS A 604 18.23 20.38 -17.09
C CYS A 604 19.62 20.77 -17.56
N SER A 605 19.78 21.35 -18.78
CA SER A 605 21.07 21.89 -19.24
C SER A 605 21.42 23.26 -18.62
N TYR A 606 20.44 23.89 -17.92
CA TYR A 606 20.63 25.17 -17.24
C TYR A 606 20.47 25.03 -15.73
N ARG A 607 21.37 25.62 -14.95
CA ARG A 607 21.30 25.65 -13.49
C ARG A 607 20.58 26.93 -13.02
N PHE A 608 19.36 26.76 -12.54
CA PHE A 608 18.50 27.85 -12.04
C PHE A 608 18.95 28.34 -10.66
N GLU A 609 18.63 29.59 -10.32
CA GLU A 609 18.78 30.10 -8.93
C GLU A 609 17.74 29.45 -8.01
N TYR A 610 16.49 29.43 -8.44
CA TYR A 610 15.37 28.74 -7.79
C TYR A 610 14.60 27.87 -8.78
N ILE A 611 14.06 26.78 -8.28
CA ILE A 611 12.93 26.09 -8.92
C ILE A 611 11.76 26.15 -7.94
N VAL A 612 10.66 26.75 -8.38
CA VAL A 612 9.41 26.86 -7.62
C VAL A 612 8.38 25.96 -8.27
N LEU A 613 7.82 25.01 -7.52
CA LEU A 613 6.73 24.16 -7.97
C LEU A 613 5.44 24.56 -7.25
N ASP A 614 4.48 25.10 -7.97
CA ASP A 614 3.16 25.40 -7.42
C ASP A 614 2.20 24.23 -7.60
N GLU A 615 1.32 24.02 -6.64
CA GLU A 615 0.47 22.83 -6.53
C GLU A 615 1.31 21.54 -6.63
N SER A 616 2.27 21.43 -5.71
CA SER A 616 3.31 20.37 -5.74
C SER A 616 2.77 18.95 -5.61
N GLN A 617 1.47 18.76 -5.32
CA GLN A 617 0.84 17.45 -5.42
C GLN A 617 0.93 16.83 -6.84
N ASN A 618 1.30 17.62 -7.86
CA ASN A 618 1.58 17.08 -9.19
C ASN A 618 2.83 16.17 -9.25
N ILE A 619 3.70 16.23 -8.24
CA ILE A 619 4.89 15.38 -8.12
C ILE A 619 4.80 14.35 -6.99
N LYS A 620 3.61 14.12 -6.39
CA LYS A 620 3.43 13.20 -5.25
C LYS A 620 3.74 11.74 -5.55
N ASN A 621 3.55 11.30 -6.79
CA ASN A 621 3.85 9.94 -7.20
C ASN A 621 5.28 9.83 -7.71
N SER A 622 6.14 9.12 -6.96
CA SER A 622 7.56 8.88 -7.27
C SER A 622 7.78 8.11 -8.60
N GLU A 623 6.81 7.32 -9.03
CA GLU A 623 6.90 6.58 -10.29
C GLU A 623 6.51 7.42 -11.51
N SER A 624 5.88 8.57 -11.31
CA SER A 624 5.40 9.41 -12.40
C SER A 624 6.53 10.04 -13.22
N LEU A 625 6.30 10.20 -14.52
CA LEU A 625 7.22 10.93 -15.39
C LEU A 625 7.42 12.39 -14.92
N THR A 626 6.40 12.99 -14.34
CA THR A 626 6.45 14.36 -13.82
C THR A 626 7.42 14.49 -12.66
N PHE A 627 7.35 13.56 -11.70
CA PHE A 627 8.30 13.51 -10.59
C PHE A 627 9.73 13.28 -11.07
N ARG A 628 9.96 12.28 -11.94
CA ARG A 628 11.28 11.97 -12.49
C ARG A 628 11.87 13.16 -13.25
N SER A 629 11.06 13.92 -13.96
CA SER A 629 11.49 15.15 -14.63
C SER A 629 11.83 16.25 -13.62
N ALA A 630 11.01 16.47 -12.60
CA ALA A 630 11.25 17.49 -11.59
C ALA A 630 12.58 17.29 -10.85
N ILE A 631 12.93 16.05 -10.51
CA ILE A 631 14.20 15.73 -9.81
C ILE A 631 15.43 15.99 -10.70
N ARG A 632 15.34 15.79 -12.02
CA ARG A 632 16.44 16.05 -12.96
C ARG A 632 16.82 17.53 -13.09
N LEU A 633 15.91 18.45 -12.73
CA LEU A 633 16.16 19.88 -12.81
C LEU A 633 17.28 20.30 -11.86
N GLN A 634 18.16 21.18 -12.32
CA GLN A 634 19.30 21.70 -11.57
C GLN A 634 19.03 23.10 -11.04
N SER A 635 19.19 23.30 -9.73
CA SER A 635 19.07 24.63 -9.11
C SER A 635 19.92 24.76 -7.85
N LYS A 636 20.11 25.98 -7.37
CA LYS A 636 20.72 26.21 -6.06
C LYS A 636 19.71 25.99 -4.94
N HIS A 637 18.45 26.42 -5.14
CA HIS A 637 17.39 26.34 -4.15
C HIS A 637 16.12 25.77 -4.76
N ARG A 638 15.29 25.15 -3.92
CA ARG A 638 14.00 24.55 -4.32
C ARG A 638 12.89 24.97 -3.37
N LEU A 639 11.76 25.36 -3.92
CA LEU A 639 10.60 25.76 -3.14
C LEU A 639 9.37 25.06 -3.70
N VAL A 640 8.54 24.51 -2.83
CA VAL A 640 7.24 23.97 -3.22
C VAL A 640 6.14 24.73 -2.54
N LEU A 641 5.05 24.93 -3.26
CA LEU A 641 3.84 25.59 -2.78
C LEU A 641 2.70 24.58 -2.87
N THR A 642 1.98 24.40 -1.79
CA THR A 642 0.81 23.52 -1.73
C THR A 642 -0.18 24.00 -0.70
N GLY A 643 -1.45 23.65 -0.82
CA GLY A 643 -2.44 23.83 0.27
C GLY A 643 -2.47 22.64 1.22
N THR A 644 -1.92 21.48 0.76
CA THR A 644 -1.96 20.21 1.47
C THR A 644 -0.63 19.49 1.25
N PRO A 645 0.33 19.58 2.17
CA PRO A 645 1.64 18.93 2.03
C PRO A 645 1.53 17.39 2.08
N ILE A 646 0.48 16.89 2.70
CA ILE A 646 0.13 15.47 2.74
C ILE A 646 -1.33 15.37 2.32
N GLU A 647 -1.57 14.81 1.13
CA GLU A 647 -2.93 14.60 0.64
C GLU A 647 -3.44 13.19 0.95
N ASN A 648 -2.63 12.17 0.64
CA ASN A 648 -3.09 10.79 0.66
C ASN A 648 -2.15 9.83 1.42
N SER A 649 -0.84 10.14 1.51
CA SER A 649 0.09 9.19 2.12
C SER A 649 1.40 9.83 2.56
N LEU A 650 2.13 9.14 3.46
CA LEU A 650 3.50 9.49 3.80
C LEU A 650 4.45 9.45 2.61
N LYS A 651 4.14 8.66 1.58
CA LYS A 651 4.90 8.65 0.32
C LYS A 651 4.81 10.00 -0.41
N ASP A 652 3.66 10.67 -0.33
CA ASP A 652 3.49 12.01 -0.91
C ASP A 652 4.44 13.02 -0.24
N LEU A 653 4.57 12.93 1.08
CA LEU A 653 5.53 13.73 1.84
C LEU A 653 6.97 13.43 1.42
N TRP A 654 7.33 12.14 1.34
CA TRP A 654 8.66 11.74 0.89
C TRP A 654 8.97 12.28 -0.50
N ALA A 655 8.04 12.19 -1.45
CA ALA A 655 8.26 12.67 -2.82
C ALA A 655 8.52 14.18 -2.87
N GLN A 656 7.76 14.98 -2.11
CA GLN A 656 7.96 16.41 -2.03
C GLN A 656 9.31 16.75 -1.37
N PHE A 657 9.66 16.06 -0.27
CA PHE A 657 10.94 16.27 0.42
C PHE A 657 12.13 15.81 -0.40
N HIS A 658 12.00 14.73 -1.15
CA HIS A 658 13.04 14.28 -2.06
C HIS A 658 13.32 15.31 -3.19
N PHE A 659 12.29 16.11 -3.56
CA PHE A 659 12.53 17.27 -4.43
C PHE A 659 13.13 18.45 -3.66
N ILE A 660 12.60 18.82 -2.49
CA ILE A 660 13.03 20.00 -1.71
C ILE A 660 14.45 19.81 -1.19
N GLN A 661 14.68 18.66 -0.57
CA GLN A 661 15.91 18.31 0.14
C GLN A 661 16.21 16.81 -0.05
N PRO A 662 16.84 16.40 -1.15
CA PRO A 662 16.96 15.00 -1.55
C PRO A 662 17.53 14.06 -0.48
N ASP A 663 18.43 14.61 0.37
CA ASP A 663 19.17 13.82 1.36
C ASP A 663 18.50 13.74 2.73
N LEU A 664 17.38 14.48 2.96
CA LEU A 664 16.79 14.60 4.29
C LEU A 664 16.08 13.33 4.76
N LEU A 665 15.30 12.69 3.88
CA LEU A 665 14.49 11.50 4.21
C LEU A 665 15.04 10.20 3.61
N GLY A 666 16.24 10.25 3.02
CA GLY A 666 16.89 9.11 2.41
C GLY A 666 16.19 8.54 1.18
N THR A 667 16.50 7.30 0.83
CA THR A 667 15.84 6.60 -0.29
C THR A 667 14.41 6.20 0.06
N GLU A 668 13.55 5.96 -0.95
CA GLU A 668 12.17 5.54 -0.75
C GLU A 668 12.07 4.26 0.10
N ASN A 669 12.94 3.29 -0.16
CA ASN A 669 12.98 2.03 0.60
C ASN A 669 13.40 2.24 2.05
N ALA A 670 14.39 3.10 2.31
CA ALA A 670 14.80 3.46 3.67
C ALA A 670 13.66 4.16 4.42
N PHE A 671 12.99 5.11 3.76
CA PHE A 671 11.84 5.82 4.31
C PHE A 671 10.67 4.90 4.63
N GLN A 672 10.41 3.92 3.77
CA GLN A 672 9.35 2.92 3.99
C GLN A 672 9.65 2.08 5.24
N LYS A 673 10.88 1.58 5.37
CA LYS A 673 11.29 0.76 6.52
C LYS A 673 11.35 1.58 7.83
N GLN A 674 11.83 2.80 7.79
CA GLN A 674 12.06 3.63 8.98
C GLN A 674 10.82 4.35 9.48
N PHE A 675 9.96 4.81 8.59
CA PHE A 675 8.83 5.66 8.94
C PHE A 675 7.49 5.03 8.60
N ILE A 676 7.27 4.60 7.35
CA ILE A 676 5.94 4.13 6.94
C ILE A 676 5.52 2.89 7.74
N MET A 677 6.36 1.84 7.74
CA MET A 677 6.04 0.58 8.42
C MET A 677 5.88 0.75 9.94
N PRO A 678 6.84 1.37 10.66
CA PRO A 678 6.70 1.57 12.10
C PRO A 678 5.52 2.45 12.48
N ILE A 679 5.25 3.53 11.73
CA ILE A 679 4.09 4.41 12.00
C ILE A 679 2.79 3.63 11.82
N ARG A 680 2.65 2.79 10.80
CA ARG A 680 1.50 1.89 10.60
C ARG A 680 1.30 0.92 11.76
N GLN A 681 2.38 0.48 12.39
CA GLN A 681 2.36 -0.38 13.57
C GLN A 681 2.11 0.39 14.89
N GLY A 682 1.81 1.69 14.79
CA GLY A 682 1.52 2.53 15.97
C GLY A 682 2.75 3.06 16.69
N ASN A 683 3.95 3.03 16.09
CA ASN A 683 5.17 3.53 16.70
C ASN A 683 5.17 5.07 16.79
N ALA A 684 4.82 5.59 17.95
CA ALA A 684 4.79 7.03 18.24
C ALA A 684 6.16 7.71 18.08
N ARG A 685 7.26 7.00 18.35
CA ARG A 685 8.63 7.55 18.24
C ARG A 685 8.98 7.86 16.79
N ALA A 686 8.69 6.94 15.86
CA ALA A 686 8.93 7.16 14.44
C ALA A 686 8.12 8.35 13.90
N LYS A 687 6.88 8.53 14.40
CA LYS A 687 6.02 9.67 14.07
C LYS A 687 6.64 11.00 14.52
N VAL A 688 7.04 11.08 15.78
CA VAL A 688 7.67 12.29 16.37
C VAL A 688 8.97 12.64 15.63
N LEU A 689 9.80 11.63 15.35
CA LEU A 689 11.04 11.84 14.60
C LEU A 689 10.79 12.42 13.22
N LEU A 690 9.84 11.86 12.45
CA LEU A 690 9.50 12.38 11.12
C LEU A 690 9.00 13.84 11.21
N GLN A 691 8.18 14.16 12.21
CA GLN A 691 7.73 15.52 12.48
C GLN A 691 8.90 16.48 12.75
N GLN A 692 9.83 16.08 13.60
CA GLN A 692 11.00 16.89 13.94
C GLN A 692 11.93 17.14 12.74
N LEU A 693 12.10 16.13 11.87
CA LEU A 693 12.90 16.25 10.65
C LEU A 693 12.26 17.19 9.63
N THR A 694 10.94 17.18 9.50
CA THR A 694 10.25 17.93 8.44
C THR A 694 9.81 19.32 8.86
N ALA A 695 9.54 19.56 10.16
CA ALA A 695 9.02 20.80 10.69
C ALA A 695 9.82 22.06 10.32
N PRO A 696 11.18 22.08 10.29
CA PRO A 696 11.92 23.28 9.90
C PRO A 696 11.67 23.73 8.45
N PHE A 697 11.30 22.80 7.59
CA PHE A 697 11.17 22.99 6.14
C PHE A 697 9.72 23.14 5.68
N ILE A 698 8.75 23.02 6.58
CA ILE A 698 7.31 23.20 6.27
C ILE A 698 6.80 24.41 7.06
N LEU A 699 6.22 25.36 6.37
CA LEU A 699 5.43 26.41 6.99
C LEU A 699 3.98 26.24 6.59
N ARG A 700 3.14 25.86 7.56
CA ARG A 700 1.70 25.69 7.39
C ARG A 700 0.94 26.58 8.37
N ARG A 701 -0.03 27.35 7.86
CA ARG A 701 -0.92 28.17 8.68
C ARG A 701 -2.33 28.07 8.13
N SER A 702 -3.28 27.95 9.03
CA SER A 702 -4.69 27.92 8.67
C SER A 702 -5.27 29.34 8.56
N LYS A 703 -6.35 29.48 7.78
CA LYS A 703 -7.09 30.75 7.69
C LYS A 703 -7.61 31.22 9.03
N LYS A 704 -8.07 30.28 9.87
CA LYS A 704 -8.60 30.57 11.22
C LYS A 704 -7.55 31.22 12.12
N GLU A 705 -6.27 30.82 11.97
CA GLU A 705 -5.17 31.34 12.81
C GLU A 705 -4.69 32.73 12.38
N VAL A 706 -4.67 33.01 11.07
CA VAL A 706 -3.95 34.17 10.53
C VAL A 706 -4.80 35.23 9.86
N ALA A 707 -6.06 34.98 9.64
CA ALA A 707 -7.00 35.90 8.98
C ALA A 707 -8.37 35.92 9.70
N PRO A 708 -8.40 36.35 10.98
CA PRO A 708 -9.65 36.38 11.76
C PRO A 708 -10.67 37.37 11.21
N GLU A 709 -10.24 38.28 10.33
CA GLU A 709 -11.11 39.24 9.64
C GLU A 709 -11.92 38.61 8.48
N LEU A 710 -11.62 37.41 8.05
CA LEU A 710 -12.44 36.74 7.04
C LEU A 710 -13.80 36.36 7.64
N PRO A 711 -14.90 36.64 6.91
CA PRO A 711 -16.22 36.21 7.33
C PRO A 711 -16.29 34.72 7.60
N ALA A 712 -17.21 34.30 8.46
CA ALA A 712 -17.38 32.91 8.81
C ALA A 712 -17.68 32.07 7.56
N LEU A 713 -17.14 30.85 7.54
CA LEU A 713 -17.50 29.79 6.60
C LEU A 713 -18.43 28.81 7.33
N THR A 714 -19.65 28.66 6.81
CA THR A 714 -20.63 27.68 7.27
C THR A 714 -20.66 26.53 6.25
N GLU A 715 -20.49 25.32 6.69
CA GLU A 715 -20.57 24.10 5.85
C GLU A 715 -21.75 23.27 6.31
N GLU A 716 -22.70 23.01 5.43
CA GLU A 716 -23.90 22.22 5.72
C GLU A 716 -24.07 21.12 4.67
N THR A 717 -24.59 19.96 5.13
CA THR A 717 -24.91 18.84 4.25
C THR A 717 -26.42 18.76 4.06
N ILE A 718 -26.84 18.83 2.81
CA ILE A 718 -28.24 18.67 2.40
C ILE A 718 -28.40 17.24 1.89
N TYR A 719 -29.25 16.48 2.55
CA TYR A 719 -29.57 15.12 2.16
C TYR A 719 -30.72 15.11 1.18
N CYS A 720 -30.55 14.40 0.05
CA CYS A 720 -31.52 14.31 -1.03
C CYS A 720 -32.04 12.91 -1.16
N ASP A 721 -33.36 12.74 -1.23
CA ASP A 721 -33.98 11.44 -1.50
C ASP A 721 -33.96 11.12 -3.00
N MET A 722 -33.80 9.84 -3.35
CA MET A 722 -33.95 9.40 -4.75
C MET A 722 -35.44 9.38 -5.13
N THR A 723 -35.76 9.72 -6.39
CA THR A 723 -37.08 9.39 -6.93
C THR A 723 -37.26 7.87 -7.03
N GLU A 724 -38.51 7.36 -7.08
CA GLU A 724 -38.74 5.90 -7.17
C GLU A 724 -38.08 5.27 -8.41
N GLU A 725 -38.15 5.97 -9.55
CA GLU A 725 -37.50 5.52 -10.78
C GLU A 725 -35.97 5.54 -10.66
N GLN A 726 -35.40 6.60 -10.10
CA GLN A 726 -33.96 6.71 -9.85
C GLN A 726 -33.48 5.60 -8.90
N ASN A 727 -34.20 5.35 -7.82
CA ASN A 727 -33.88 4.29 -6.85
C ASN A 727 -33.91 2.91 -7.50
N THR A 728 -34.87 2.66 -8.37
CA THR A 728 -34.97 1.40 -9.12
C THR A 728 -33.71 1.17 -9.97
N CYS A 729 -33.28 2.18 -10.74
CA CYS A 729 -32.06 2.11 -11.54
C CYS A 729 -30.81 1.93 -10.64
N TYR A 730 -30.77 2.62 -9.51
CA TYR A 730 -29.65 2.54 -8.56
C TYR A 730 -29.51 1.14 -7.95
N GLU A 731 -30.60 0.57 -7.43
CA GLU A 731 -30.61 -0.76 -6.82
C GLU A 731 -30.29 -1.88 -7.84
N GLN A 732 -30.72 -1.74 -9.10
CA GLN A 732 -30.33 -2.67 -10.17
C GLN A 732 -28.82 -2.69 -10.39
N GLU A 733 -28.18 -1.53 -10.52
CA GLU A 733 -26.74 -1.42 -10.71
C GLU A 733 -25.96 -1.89 -9.47
N LYS A 734 -26.45 -1.55 -8.27
CA LYS A 734 -25.88 -2.00 -6.99
C LYS A 734 -25.91 -3.52 -6.86
N ASN A 735 -27.02 -4.14 -7.18
CA ASN A 735 -27.15 -5.60 -7.17
C ASN A 735 -26.27 -6.27 -8.23
N SER A 736 -26.12 -5.66 -9.41
CA SER A 736 -25.22 -6.13 -10.46
C SER A 736 -23.76 -6.10 -9.96
N LEU A 737 -23.33 -4.99 -9.37
CA LEU A 737 -21.98 -4.86 -8.82
C LEU A 737 -21.75 -5.83 -7.65
N ARG A 738 -22.73 -6.00 -6.76
CA ARG A 738 -22.68 -6.97 -5.67
C ARG A 738 -22.50 -8.40 -6.19
N ASN A 739 -23.20 -8.76 -7.25
CA ASN A 739 -23.05 -10.07 -7.90
C ASN A 739 -21.65 -10.26 -8.48
N ILE A 740 -21.06 -9.23 -9.09
CA ILE A 740 -19.69 -9.27 -9.60
C ILE A 740 -18.68 -9.51 -8.46
N LEU A 741 -18.84 -8.82 -7.34
CA LEU A 741 -18.00 -8.98 -6.15
C LEU A 741 -18.13 -10.38 -5.54
N LEU A 742 -19.34 -10.91 -5.46
CA LEU A 742 -19.60 -12.23 -4.90
C LEU A 742 -19.14 -13.40 -5.79
N GLN A 743 -19.11 -13.21 -7.12
CA GLN A 743 -18.65 -14.24 -8.06
C GLN A 743 -17.14 -14.44 -8.07
N HIS A 744 -16.36 -13.44 -7.67
CA HIS A 744 -14.89 -13.46 -7.68
C HIS A 744 -14.28 -12.93 -6.38
N PRO A 745 -14.53 -13.58 -5.23
CA PRO A 745 -14.19 -13.03 -3.92
C PRO A 745 -12.67 -12.95 -3.63
N GLN A 746 -11.82 -13.63 -4.39
CA GLN A 746 -10.37 -13.69 -4.15
C GLN A 746 -9.50 -13.20 -5.32
N SER A 747 -10.09 -12.62 -6.37
CA SER A 747 -9.27 -12.17 -7.49
C SER A 747 -8.62 -10.82 -7.16
N THR A 748 -7.33 -10.82 -6.92
CA THR A 748 -6.46 -9.64 -6.97
C THR A 748 -6.21 -9.17 -8.41
N ASP A 749 -7.00 -9.66 -9.36
CA ASP A 749 -6.83 -9.38 -10.77
C ASP A 749 -7.14 -7.92 -11.09
N ARG A 750 -6.24 -7.26 -11.82
CA ARG A 750 -6.42 -5.85 -12.25
C ARG A 750 -7.71 -5.63 -13.03
N LEU A 751 -8.18 -6.63 -13.78
CA LEU A 751 -9.44 -6.57 -14.53
C LEU A 751 -10.66 -6.56 -13.61
N HIS A 752 -10.63 -7.33 -12.52
CA HIS A 752 -11.68 -7.34 -11.53
C HIS A 752 -11.75 -6.00 -10.78
N SER A 753 -10.59 -5.49 -10.32
CA SER A 753 -10.50 -4.16 -9.68
C SER A 753 -11.00 -3.05 -10.59
N PHE A 754 -10.75 -3.14 -11.90
CA PHE A 754 -11.25 -2.17 -12.87
C PHE A 754 -12.78 -2.23 -13.01
N SER A 755 -13.37 -3.44 -13.05
CA SER A 755 -14.82 -3.64 -13.12
C SER A 755 -15.52 -3.10 -11.87
N VAL A 756 -14.95 -3.31 -10.69
CA VAL A 756 -15.47 -2.77 -9.43
C VAL A 756 -15.43 -1.24 -9.43
N LEU A 757 -14.30 -0.65 -9.81
CA LEU A 757 -14.15 0.81 -9.88
C LEU A 757 -15.14 1.43 -10.88
N ASN A 758 -15.37 0.76 -12.01
CA ASN A 758 -16.36 1.22 -12.99
C ASN A 758 -17.79 1.12 -12.44
N GLY A 759 -18.13 0.06 -11.74
CA GLY A 759 -19.44 -0.09 -11.07
C GLY A 759 -19.69 1.01 -10.05
N ILE A 760 -18.69 1.31 -9.22
CA ILE A 760 -18.77 2.42 -8.25
C ILE A 760 -18.92 3.77 -8.93
N LEU A 761 -18.21 4.00 -10.03
CA LEU A 761 -18.37 5.22 -10.83
C LEU A 761 -19.82 5.34 -11.34
N ARG A 762 -20.41 4.25 -11.83
CA ARG A 762 -21.80 4.21 -12.31
C ARG A 762 -22.81 4.46 -11.17
N LEU A 763 -22.59 3.87 -10.00
CA LEU A 763 -23.42 4.15 -8.80
C LEU A 763 -23.37 5.63 -8.40
N ARG A 764 -22.21 6.26 -8.41
CA ARG A 764 -22.06 7.69 -8.16
C ARG A 764 -22.80 8.54 -9.20
N GLN A 765 -22.74 8.16 -10.46
CA GLN A 765 -23.46 8.83 -11.53
C GLN A 765 -24.98 8.69 -11.36
N LEU A 766 -25.48 7.49 -11.01
CA LEU A 766 -26.91 7.27 -10.71
C LEU A 766 -27.38 8.04 -9.48
N SER A 767 -26.52 8.19 -8.46
CA SER A 767 -26.83 9.02 -7.29
C SER A 767 -27.02 10.49 -7.66
N CYS A 768 -26.31 10.99 -8.67
CA CYS A 768 -26.48 12.34 -9.18
C CYS A 768 -27.73 12.46 -10.08
N HIS A 769 -27.72 11.76 -11.20
CA HIS A 769 -28.82 11.75 -12.17
C HIS A 769 -28.72 10.51 -13.08
N PRO A 770 -29.81 9.74 -13.27
CA PRO A 770 -29.78 8.55 -14.15
C PRO A 770 -29.38 8.83 -15.58
N GLN A 771 -29.69 10.00 -16.13
CA GLN A 771 -29.31 10.42 -17.49
C GLN A 771 -27.80 10.45 -17.73
N LEU A 772 -26.98 10.44 -16.66
CA LEU A 772 -25.51 10.36 -16.81
C LEU A 772 -25.07 9.00 -17.38
N ILE A 773 -25.89 7.98 -17.21
CA ILE A 773 -25.63 6.60 -17.68
C ILE A 773 -26.64 6.18 -18.76
N LEU A 774 -27.89 6.57 -18.59
CA LEU A 774 -29.02 6.24 -19.46
C LEU A 774 -29.44 7.49 -20.26
N PRO A 775 -28.95 7.68 -21.50
CA PRO A 775 -29.22 8.90 -22.28
C PRO A 775 -30.71 9.14 -22.54
N ASP A 776 -31.48 8.07 -22.62
CA ASP A 776 -32.93 8.12 -22.92
C ASP A 776 -33.79 8.32 -21.66
N TYR A 777 -33.19 8.51 -20.50
CA TYR A 777 -33.92 8.77 -19.26
C TYR A 777 -34.51 10.17 -19.27
N THR A 778 -35.84 10.25 -19.17
CA THR A 778 -36.60 11.52 -19.22
C THR A 778 -37.12 11.96 -17.85
N GLY A 779 -36.92 11.15 -16.81
CA GLY A 779 -37.30 11.47 -15.44
C GLY A 779 -36.37 12.48 -14.78
N THR A 780 -36.75 12.98 -13.63
CA THR A 780 -35.94 13.87 -12.79
C THR A 780 -35.15 13.05 -11.75
N SER A 781 -34.12 13.64 -11.13
CA SER A 781 -33.49 13.11 -9.93
C SER A 781 -33.83 13.94 -8.71
N GLY A 782 -33.98 13.29 -7.56
CA GLY A 782 -34.28 14.03 -6.33
C GLY A 782 -33.20 15.05 -5.98
N LYS A 783 -31.93 14.73 -6.22
CA LYS A 783 -30.82 15.66 -6.03
C LYS A 783 -30.92 16.88 -6.94
N THR A 784 -31.17 16.68 -8.24
CA THR A 784 -31.31 17.80 -9.18
C THR A 784 -32.49 18.69 -8.83
N ALA A 785 -33.62 18.10 -8.41
CA ALA A 785 -34.78 18.85 -7.95
C ALA A 785 -34.44 19.71 -6.72
N GLN A 786 -33.77 19.16 -5.71
CA GLN A 786 -33.37 19.87 -4.51
C GLN A 786 -32.36 21.00 -4.80
N ILE A 787 -31.41 20.78 -5.73
CA ILE A 787 -30.44 21.81 -6.16
C ILE A 787 -31.20 22.98 -6.82
N ILE A 788 -32.16 22.68 -7.69
CA ILE A 788 -32.96 23.68 -8.38
C ILE A 788 -33.80 24.49 -7.40
N GLU A 789 -34.48 23.84 -6.47
CA GLU A 789 -35.31 24.49 -5.44
C GLU A 789 -34.46 25.40 -4.54
N THR A 790 -33.30 24.90 -4.08
CA THR A 790 -32.37 25.67 -3.25
C THR A 790 -31.82 26.88 -4.02
N PHE A 791 -31.46 26.67 -5.29
CA PHE A 791 -30.97 27.75 -6.14
C PHE A 791 -32.05 28.83 -6.42
N ASP A 792 -33.29 28.41 -6.68
CA ASP A 792 -34.42 29.36 -6.93
C ASP A 792 -34.64 30.33 -5.75
N THR A 793 -34.58 29.74 -4.53
CA THR A 793 -34.66 30.58 -3.31
C THR A 793 -33.54 31.59 -3.24
N LEU A 794 -32.29 31.18 -3.42
CA LEU A 794 -31.10 32.01 -3.33
C LEU A 794 -31.04 33.05 -4.47
N GLN A 795 -31.52 32.69 -5.65
CA GLN A 795 -31.59 33.61 -6.79
C GLN A 795 -32.58 34.72 -6.51
N SER A 796 -33.76 34.40 -5.95
CA SER A 796 -34.78 35.39 -5.58
C SER A 796 -34.27 36.40 -4.54
N GLU A 797 -33.36 35.98 -3.66
CA GLU A 797 -32.69 36.83 -2.66
C GLU A 797 -31.49 37.60 -3.21
N GLY A 798 -31.08 37.37 -4.45
CA GLY A 798 -30.02 38.10 -5.13
C GLY A 798 -28.60 37.56 -4.82
N HIS A 799 -28.49 36.34 -4.34
CA HIS A 799 -27.20 35.67 -4.07
C HIS A 799 -26.52 35.13 -5.33
N LYS A 800 -25.18 35.05 -5.31
CA LYS A 800 -24.38 34.44 -6.36
C LYS A 800 -23.84 33.07 -5.88
N VAL A 801 -24.06 32.04 -6.69
CA VAL A 801 -23.80 30.66 -6.34
C VAL A 801 -22.74 30.05 -7.26
N LEU A 802 -21.72 29.41 -6.68
CA LEU A 802 -20.79 28.55 -7.41
C LEU A 802 -21.24 27.10 -7.27
N ILE A 803 -21.46 26.42 -8.37
CA ILE A 803 -21.93 25.03 -8.40
C ILE A 803 -20.83 24.15 -8.96
N PHE A 804 -20.27 23.28 -8.13
CA PHE A 804 -19.17 22.40 -8.47
C PHE A 804 -19.60 20.94 -8.63
N SER A 805 -19.21 20.32 -9.75
CA SER A 805 -19.38 18.89 -10.00
C SER A 805 -18.11 18.22 -10.51
N SER A 806 -17.93 16.96 -10.18
CA SER A 806 -16.92 16.09 -10.79
C SER A 806 -17.35 15.59 -12.16
N PHE A 807 -18.66 15.59 -12.44
CA PHE A 807 -19.27 15.13 -13.68
C PHE A 807 -19.70 16.30 -14.56
N VAL A 808 -19.01 16.49 -15.70
CA VAL A 808 -19.36 17.56 -16.66
C VAL A 808 -20.79 17.38 -17.15
N ARG A 809 -21.20 16.13 -17.42
CA ARG A 809 -22.57 15.85 -17.90
C ARG A 809 -23.65 16.21 -16.87
N HIS A 810 -23.35 16.16 -15.56
CA HIS A 810 -24.29 16.63 -14.53
C HIS A 810 -24.47 18.16 -14.60
N LEU A 811 -23.37 18.88 -14.87
CA LEU A 811 -23.46 20.32 -15.09
C LEU A 811 -24.25 20.68 -16.36
N GLU A 812 -24.16 19.83 -17.42
CA GLU A 812 -24.94 20.00 -18.66
C GLU A 812 -26.44 19.81 -18.38
N VAL A 813 -26.83 18.76 -17.62
CA VAL A 813 -28.23 18.54 -17.19
C VAL A 813 -28.77 19.72 -16.41
N LEU A 814 -27.97 20.27 -15.48
CA LEU A 814 -28.36 21.47 -14.72
C LEU A 814 -28.46 22.72 -15.64
N ALA A 815 -27.54 22.85 -16.59
CA ALA A 815 -27.54 23.94 -17.55
C ALA A 815 -28.79 23.93 -18.44
N GLU A 816 -29.24 22.76 -18.89
CA GLU A 816 -30.51 22.58 -19.60
C GLU A 816 -31.69 23.01 -18.72
N ALA A 817 -31.75 22.52 -17.46
CA ALA A 817 -32.80 22.87 -16.52
C ALA A 817 -32.84 24.37 -16.18
N PHE A 818 -31.67 25.01 -16.12
CA PHE A 818 -31.56 26.48 -15.92
C PHE A 818 -32.02 27.24 -17.17
N HIS A 819 -31.64 26.79 -18.34
CA HIS A 819 -32.06 27.37 -19.62
C HIS A 819 -33.59 27.33 -19.77
N GLU A 820 -34.22 26.17 -19.48
CA GLU A 820 -35.70 26.03 -19.51
C GLU A 820 -36.41 27.03 -18.59
N ARG A 821 -35.79 27.42 -17.47
CA ARG A 821 -36.35 28.39 -16.51
C ARG A 821 -35.95 29.87 -16.83
N GLY A 822 -35.17 30.07 -17.90
CA GLY A 822 -34.71 31.38 -18.30
C GLY A 822 -33.64 31.99 -17.38
N TRP A 823 -32.98 31.13 -16.53
CA TRP A 823 -31.93 31.61 -15.65
C TRP A 823 -30.61 31.74 -16.37
N LYS A 824 -29.89 32.84 -16.10
CA LYS A 824 -28.59 33.08 -16.69
C LYS A 824 -27.50 32.43 -15.85
N TYR A 825 -26.59 31.76 -16.49
CA TYR A 825 -25.47 31.10 -15.86
C TYR A 825 -24.19 31.20 -16.70
N ALA A 826 -23.03 31.11 -16.05
CA ALA A 826 -21.74 30.90 -16.67
C ALA A 826 -21.37 29.42 -16.56
N LEU A 827 -20.60 28.90 -17.52
CA LEU A 827 -20.18 27.47 -17.55
C LEU A 827 -18.68 27.34 -17.79
N LEU A 828 -17.98 26.68 -16.85
CA LEU A 828 -16.55 26.43 -16.94
C LEU A 828 -16.24 24.93 -16.84
N THR A 829 -15.87 24.34 -17.97
CA THR A 829 -15.46 22.93 -18.07
C THR A 829 -14.03 22.80 -18.62
N GLY A 830 -13.56 21.56 -18.77
CA GLY A 830 -12.27 21.29 -19.41
C GLY A 830 -12.19 21.75 -20.87
N SER A 831 -13.31 21.78 -21.59
CA SER A 831 -13.45 22.18 -23.00
C SER A 831 -13.63 23.67 -23.21
N THR A 832 -13.82 24.47 -22.15
CA THR A 832 -14.02 25.93 -22.26
C THR A 832 -12.74 26.62 -22.78
N ASN A 833 -12.78 27.15 -24.00
CA ASN A 833 -11.63 27.78 -24.65
C ASN A 833 -11.34 29.19 -24.12
N ASN A 834 -12.36 29.98 -23.81
CA ASN A 834 -12.19 31.36 -23.33
C ASN A 834 -12.62 31.52 -21.88
N ARG A 835 -11.82 31.00 -20.97
CA ARG A 835 -12.05 31.06 -19.51
C ARG A 835 -12.17 32.46 -18.96
N PRO A 836 -11.35 33.45 -19.40
CA PRO A 836 -11.47 34.81 -18.91
C PRO A 836 -12.84 35.46 -19.21
N SER A 837 -13.44 35.12 -20.35
CA SER A 837 -14.77 35.66 -20.75
C SER A 837 -15.87 35.12 -19.83
N GLU A 838 -15.87 33.82 -19.51
CA GLU A 838 -16.85 33.19 -18.63
C GLU A 838 -16.76 33.77 -17.20
N ILE A 839 -15.52 33.99 -16.72
CA ILE A 839 -15.28 34.60 -15.42
C ILE A 839 -15.78 36.02 -15.39
N ALA A 840 -15.47 36.82 -16.43
CA ALA A 840 -15.94 38.20 -16.54
C ALA A 840 -17.47 38.23 -16.66
N TYR A 841 -18.08 37.32 -17.42
CA TYR A 841 -19.53 37.22 -17.56
C TYR A 841 -20.21 36.98 -16.20
N PHE A 842 -19.69 36.07 -15.36
CA PHE A 842 -20.19 35.85 -14.01
C PHE A 842 -19.91 37.05 -13.09
N THR A 843 -18.68 37.64 -13.21
CA THR A 843 -18.22 38.69 -12.28
C THR A 843 -18.93 40.01 -12.51
N ASP A 844 -19.04 40.45 -13.78
CA ASP A 844 -19.44 41.80 -14.14
C ASP A 844 -20.96 41.96 -14.31
N GLN A 845 -21.66 40.85 -14.65
CA GLN A 845 -23.10 40.85 -14.84
C GLN A 845 -23.83 40.53 -13.52
N LYS A 846 -24.72 41.40 -13.06
CA LYS A 846 -25.48 41.19 -11.81
C LYS A 846 -26.55 40.11 -11.95
N ASP A 847 -27.11 39.94 -13.13
CA ASP A 847 -28.19 39.03 -13.46
C ASP A 847 -27.68 37.57 -13.73
N VAL A 848 -26.37 37.39 -13.79
CA VAL A 848 -25.75 36.04 -13.84
C VAL A 848 -25.41 35.60 -12.41
N GLN A 849 -26.29 34.79 -11.82
CA GLN A 849 -26.19 34.40 -10.42
C GLN A 849 -25.62 32.99 -10.21
N ALA A 850 -25.60 32.14 -11.25
CA ALA A 850 -25.02 30.82 -11.20
C ALA A 850 -23.71 30.71 -11.99
N PHE A 851 -22.73 30.00 -11.42
CA PHE A 851 -21.53 29.60 -12.15
C PHE A 851 -21.33 28.08 -12.01
N LEU A 852 -21.61 27.37 -13.07
CA LEU A 852 -21.44 25.94 -13.17
C LEU A 852 -19.98 25.60 -13.49
N ILE A 853 -19.31 24.88 -12.62
CA ILE A 853 -17.84 24.70 -12.70
C ILE A 853 -17.50 23.21 -12.50
N SER A 854 -16.77 22.62 -13.43
CA SER A 854 -16.23 21.28 -13.18
C SER A 854 -15.08 21.35 -12.15
N LEU A 855 -15.06 20.43 -11.17
CA LEU A 855 -14.03 20.39 -10.12
C LEU A 855 -12.60 20.42 -10.66
N LYS A 856 -12.34 19.73 -11.78
CA LYS A 856 -11.03 19.75 -12.46
C LYS A 856 -10.68 21.12 -13.06
N ALA A 857 -11.65 21.83 -13.64
CA ALA A 857 -11.44 23.17 -14.23
C ALA A 857 -11.41 24.27 -13.18
N GLY A 858 -12.22 24.14 -12.13
CA GLY A 858 -12.34 25.09 -11.03
C GLY A 858 -11.27 24.93 -9.93
N GLY A 859 -10.60 23.77 -9.90
CA GLY A 859 -9.61 23.45 -8.87
C GLY A 859 -8.41 24.39 -8.82
N VAL A 860 -8.23 25.33 -9.78
CA VAL A 860 -6.97 26.06 -9.91
C VAL A 860 -7.15 27.54 -10.23
N GLY A 861 -6.82 28.40 -9.26
CA GLY A 861 -6.46 29.80 -9.49
C GLY A 861 -7.59 30.82 -9.73
N LEU A 862 -8.84 30.44 -9.66
CA LEU A 862 -9.96 31.38 -9.81
C LEU A 862 -10.12 32.23 -8.55
N ASN A 863 -10.46 33.50 -8.74
CA ASN A 863 -10.88 34.41 -7.67
C ASN A 863 -12.33 34.79 -7.90
N LEU A 864 -13.23 34.24 -7.08
CA LEU A 864 -14.68 34.37 -7.23
C LEU A 864 -15.33 34.86 -5.91
N THR A 865 -14.72 35.86 -5.27
CA THR A 865 -15.17 36.45 -4.00
C THR A 865 -16.52 37.16 -4.07
N GLN A 866 -17.11 37.30 -5.25
CA GLN A 866 -18.45 37.84 -5.39
C GLN A 866 -19.55 36.83 -5.06
N ALA A 867 -19.22 35.54 -5.09
CA ALA A 867 -20.13 34.50 -4.68
C ALA A 867 -20.09 34.31 -3.15
N ASP A 868 -21.25 34.22 -2.56
CA ASP A 868 -21.44 33.94 -1.14
C ASP A 868 -22.00 32.54 -0.86
N TYR A 869 -22.43 31.81 -1.87
CA TYR A 869 -22.81 30.40 -1.78
C TYR A 869 -21.97 29.53 -2.66
N VAL A 870 -21.68 28.31 -2.15
CA VAL A 870 -20.94 27.26 -2.87
C VAL A 870 -21.68 25.95 -2.75
N PHE A 871 -22.08 25.36 -3.87
CA PHE A 871 -22.70 24.06 -3.94
C PHE A 871 -21.67 23.01 -4.40
N ILE A 872 -21.48 21.97 -3.60
CA ILE A 872 -20.77 20.76 -3.97
C ILE A 872 -21.84 19.70 -4.23
N ILE A 873 -22.09 19.40 -5.49
CA ILE A 873 -23.28 18.59 -5.86
C ILE A 873 -22.98 17.09 -5.98
N ASP A 874 -21.71 16.70 -5.90
CA ASP A 874 -21.28 15.33 -5.78
C ASP A 874 -19.98 15.24 -4.96
N PRO A 875 -19.90 14.37 -3.94
CA PRO A 875 -18.71 14.27 -3.10
C PRO A 875 -17.54 13.66 -3.88
N TRP A 876 -16.34 14.18 -3.62
CA TRP A 876 -15.12 13.69 -4.25
C TRP A 876 -14.29 12.89 -3.24
N TRP A 877 -13.61 11.83 -3.66
CA TRP A 877 -12.77 10.98 -2.81
C TRP A 877 -11.69 11.75 -2.03
N ASN A 878 -11.24 12.87 -2.60
CA ASN A 878 -10.24 13.73 -1.98
C ASN A 878 -10.91 15.01 -1.43
N PRO A 879 -11.04 15.15 -0.09
CA PRO A 879 -11.65 16.32 0.53
C PRO A 879 -10.88 17.62 0.23
N ALA A 880 -9.59 17.54 -0.11
CA ALA A 880 -8.81 18.71 -0.49
C ALA A 880 -9.33 19.38 -1.77
N ALA A 881 -9.90 18.63 -2.71
CA ALA A 881 -10.48 19.23 -3.93
C ALA A 881 -11.75 20.04 -3.63
N GLU A 882 -12.58 19.59 -2.70
CA GLU A 882 -13.76 20.32 -2.24
C GLU A 882 -13.35 21.58 -1.46
N SER A 883 -12.38 21.45 -0.56
CA SER A 883 -11.81 22.60 0.15
C SER A 883 -11.21 23.64 -0.82
N GLN A 884 -10.58 23.18 -1.92
CA GLN A 884 -10.11 24.05 -2.99
C GLN A 884 -11.24 24.78 -3.69
N ALA A 885 -12.35 24.11 -3.97
CA ALA A 885 -13.54 24.69 -4.58
C ALA A 885 -14.15 25.77 -3.68
N ILE A 886 -14.36 25.48 -2.39
CA ILE A 886 -14.86 26.42 -1.40
C ILE A 886 -13.92 27.63 -1.26
N ALA A 887 -12.61 27.41 -1.28
CA ALA A 887 -11.61 28.47 -1.19
C ALA A 887 -11.60 29.44 -2.40
N ARG A 888 -12.39 29.21 -3.45
CA ARG A 888 -12.59 30.19 -4.54
C ARG A 888 -13.48 31.35 -4.12
N ALA A 889 -14.48 31.09 -3.30
CA ALA A 889 -15.34 32.11 -2.70
C ALA A 889 -14.79 32.62 -1.36
N HIS A 890 -14.37 31.68 -0.47
CA HIS A 890 -13.87 31.99 0.86
C HIS A 890 -12.36 32.25 0.86
N ARG A 891 -11.99 33.50 0.54
CA ARG A 891 -10.59 33.96 0.51
C ARG A 891 -10.48 35.44 0.83
N ILE A 892 -9.25 35.93 1.00
CA ILE A 892 -9.00 37.36 1.25
C ILE A 892 -9.66 38.25 0.17
N GLY A 893 -10.48 39.19 0.61
CA GLY A 893 -11.32 40.04 -0.25
C GLY A 893 -12.77 39.60 -0.32
N GLN A 894 -13.17 38.62 0.47
CA GLN A 894 -14.57 38.28 0.71
C GLN A 894 -15.12 39.12 1.87
N ASP A 895 -16.20 39.81 1.61
CA ASP A 895 -16.87 40.73 2.58
C ASP A 895 -18.16 40.14 3.16
N LYS A 896 -18.66 39.04 2.54
CA LYS A 896 -19.87 38.33 2.96
C LYS A 896 -19.57 37.01 3.62
N GLN A 897 -20.46 36.56 4.51
CA GLN A 897 -20.40 35.16 5.00
C GLN A 897 -20.53 34.20 3.81
N VAL A 898 -19.72 33.16 3.81
CA VAL A 898 -19.77 32.11 2.79
C VAL A 898 -20.45 30.86 3.37
N ILE A 899 -21.45 30.38 2.64
CA ILE A 899 -22.18 29.14 2.99
C ILE A 899 -21.91 28.11 1.92
N ALA A 900 -21.41 26.96 2.35
CA ALA A 900 -21.13 25.85 1.46
C ALA A 900 -22.12 24.69 1.71
N TYR A 901 -22.93 24.40 0.72
CA TYR A 901 -23.84 23.25 0.74
C TYR A 901 -23.24 22.04 0.04
N ARG A 902 -23.26 20.87 0.72
CA ARG A 902 -22.96 19.58 0.12
C ARG A 902 -24.25 18.82 -0.09
N PHE A 903 -24.57 18.49 -1.34
CA PHE A 903 -25.74 17.70 -1.70
C PHE A 903 -25.37 16.21 -1.75
N ILE A 904 -25.93 15.43 -0.85
CA ILE A 904 -25.64 14.00 -0.67
C ILE A 904 -26.92 13.22 -0.86
N THR A 905 -26.91 12.24 -1.76
CA THR A 905 -28.04 11.34 -1.95
C THR A 905 -28.07 10.32 -0.83
N GLN A 906 -29.21 10.25 -0.11
CA GLN A 906 -29.42 9.33 1.01
C GLN A 906 -29.40 7.87 0.53
N ASN A 907 -29.01 6.95 1.42
CA ASN A 907 -28.94 5.50 1.15
C ASN A 907 -28.11 5.14 -0.09
N SER A 908 -27.10 5.97 -0.39
CA SER A 908 -26.25 5.79 -1.57
C SER A 908 -24.77 5.68 -1.20
N ILE A 909 -23.95 5.35 -2.21
CA ILE A 909 -22.51 5.33 -2.08
C ILE A 909 -21.91 6.69 -1.70
N GLU A 910 -22.60 7.79 -1.96
CA GLU A 910 -22.12 9.14 -1.62
C GLU A 910 -22.09 9.36 -0.11
N GLU A 911 -23.08 8.86 0.63
CA GLU A 911 -23.10 8.94 2.09
C GLU A 911 -21.93 8.18 2.71
N LYS A 912 -21.60 7.01 2.15
CA LYS A 912 -20.43 6.23 2.57
C LYS A 912 -19.12 6.90 2.23
N ILE A 913 -19.03 7.58 1.06
CA ILE A 913 -17.87 8.40 0.69
C ILE A 913 -17.68 9.56 1.67
N LEU A 914 -18.75 10.20 2.11
CA LEU A 914 -18.70 11.27 3.09
C LEU A 914 -18.13 10.80 4.43
N HIS A 915 -18.55 9.63 4.93
CA HIS A 915 -17.98 9.00 6.11
C HIS A 915 -16.47 8.75 5.98
N LEU A 916 -16.03 8.22 4.84
CA LEU A 916 -14.60 8.01 4.56
C LEU A 916 -13.81 9.31 4.49
N GLN A 917 -14.42 10.39 3.98
CA GLN A 917 -13.80 11.71 3.98
C GLN A 917 -13.61 12.25 5.40
N ASP A 918 -14.59 12.09 6.28
CA ASP A 918 -14.53 12.58 7.66
C ASP A 918 -13.48 11.84 8.48
N GLU A 919 -13.34 10.53 8.29
CA GLU A 919 -12.25 9.76 8.88
C GLU A 919 -10.88 10.27 8.40
N LYS A 920 -10.72 10.48 7.10
CA LYS A 920 -9.48 11.04 6.53
C LYS A 920 -9.18 12.45 7.03
N ARG A 921 -10.20 13.30 7.22
CA ARG A 921 -10.03 14.65 7.75
C ARG A 921 -9.51 14.62 9.19
N LYS A 922 -10.10 13.79 10.05
CA LYS A 922 -9.66 13.58 11.44
C LYS A 922 -8.22 13.05 11.50
N LEU A 923 -7.85 12.16 10.59
CA LEU A 923 -6.48 11.64 10.48
C LEU A 923 -5.49 12.70 9.98
N ALA A 924 -5.88 13.55 9.03
CA ALA A 924 -5.04 14.64 8.52
C ALA A 924 -4.84 15.76 9.56
N GLU A 925 -5.82 16.03 10.41
CA GLU A 925 -5.72 16.99 11.51
C GLU A 925 -4.81 16.49 12.64
N THR A 926 -4.78 15.17 12.89
CA THR A 926 -3.93 14.55 13.91
C THR A 926 -2.47 14.40 13.47
N PHE A 927 -2.11 14.94 12.31
CA PHE A 927 -0.81 14.87 11.69
C PHE A 927 -0.29 13.43 11.49
N VAL A 928 -0.37 12.99 10.24
CA VAL A 928 0.41 11.84 9.76
C VAL A 928 0.06 10.52 10.47
N ALA A 929 -1.15 10.09 10.35
CA ALA A 929 -1.44 8.69 10.48
C ALA A 929 -2.17 8.26 9.21
N ASP A 930 -1.59 7.30 8.52
CA ASP A 930 -2.20 6.42 7.54
C ASP A 930 -3.26 7.01 6.61
N SER A 931 -2.82 7.73 5.59
CA SER A 931 -3.59 7.88 4.39
C SER A 931 -2.90 7.09 3.29
N GLU A 932 -3.27 5.85 3.15
CA GLU A 932 -3.06 5.15 1.88
C GLU A 932 -3.78 5.90 0.76
N PRO A 933 -3.23 5.93 -0.47
CA PRO A 933 -4.04 6.11 -1.66
C PRO A 933 -5.16 5.10 -1.54
N LEU A 934 -6.42 5.47 -1.89
CA LEU A 934 -7.55 4.53 -1.81
C LEU A 934 -7.01 3.15 -1.55
N PRO A 935 -7.10 2.61 -0.35
CA PRO A 935 -6.62 1.26 -0.15
C PRO A 935 -7.20 0.54 -1.35
N ILE A 936 -6.46 -0.32 -1.99
CA ILE A 936 -7.10 -1.36 -2.78
C ILE A 936 -7.98 -1.99 -1.72
N LEU A 937 -9.17 -1.41 -1.57
CA LEU A 937 -10.15 -1.84 -0.59
C LEU A 937 -10.28 -3.32 -0.87
N SER A 938 -10.11 -4.14 0.13
CA SER A 938 -10.36 -5.56 -0.03
C SER A 938 -11.76 -5.72 -0.61
N ASN A 939 -12.03 -6.77 -1.32
CA ASN A 939 -13.39 -7.02 -1.82
C ASN A 939 -14.44 -6.91 -0.69
N GLU A 940 -14.04 -7.18 0.56
CA GLU A 940 -14.83 -7.00 1.78
C GLU A 940 -15.17 -5.53 2.04
N GLN A 941 -14.17 -4.67 2.02
CA GLN A 941 -14.38 -3.24 2.19
C GLN A 941 -15.19 -2.63 1.02
N TRP A 942 -15.11 -3.23 -0.19
CA TRP A 942 -15.99 -2.84 -1.30
C TRP A 942 -17.43 -3.32 -1.10
N VAL A 943 -17.65 -4.49 -0.51
CA VAL A 943 -18.99 -4.98 -0.17
C VAL A 943 -19.61 -4.14 0.94
N ASP A 944 -18.85 -3.73 1.95
CA ASP A 944 -19.31 -2.82 3.01
C ASP A 944 -19.63 -1.40 2.48
N LEU A 945 -19.00 -1.00 1.39
CA LEU A 945 -19.28 0.24 0.68
C LEU A 945 -20.56 0.17 -0.17
N LEU A 946 -21.05 -1.00 -0.51
CA LEU A 946 -22.31 -1.23 -1.24
C LEU A 946 -23.47 -1.51 -0.30
#